data_9d9212f9e322c31f16d3a4c5987d9dd9
#
_entry.id   9d9212f9e322c31f16d3a4c5987d9dd9
#
_cell.length_a   1.000
_cell.length_b   1.000
_cell.length_c   1.000
_cell.angle_alpha   90.00
_cell.angle_beta   90.00
_cell.angle_gamma   90.00
#
_symmetry.space_group_name_H-M   'P 1'
#
loop_
_entity.id
_entity.type
_entity.pdbx_description
1 polymer ?
#
loop_
_entity_poly.entity_id
_entity_poly.type
_entity_poly.pdbx_seq_one_letter_code
_entity_poly.pdbx_strand_id
1 'polypeptide(L)'
;MTRRYTHLIYISLVTALIGGAILLRYADPFFVQALRLVAFDHYQRLDPAAYDPNQPVRIVDIDEKSLSMYGQWPWPRTTVRDLLLRLTSKGAAVVAFDVLFAEPDRTSVEAIVKQLPPHEANAITAALAGQPSNDELFAAALKDSPSVLSVALGEGASTTFQAKAGFAFGGDDPRPFLLEFKGATHNLPELENAARGIGAFNWQADRDQIVRRVALMFRLNETFVPALATEALRVAQGASTYLLKASNASGETAFGQSTGLNHIRIGDVEVPTDGGGGIYLKFRHFDKAAYIPAWKVLAGEVPQEDIEGRIMLVGTSAPGLLDLRATPVDAAVPGIDIHAQVIETLLTGRFLERPDYALALEELVLLAFGIMLAFVLPRVSASTSAAIGFLTIGLILIGGWAAFRYGNLLLDPSYPVLFLGCLTAIITFSTYHGAEAQRNLIRHAFGQYLAPALVEQLAQTPERLVLGGEEREMTVLFSDVRGFTAISELYKDDPQGLTSLMHRLLTPLTNAIVGQEGTIDKYIGDAVMGFWNAPLTVPQHELKACAAALDMIDRLAVLNRERQEEANAAGQPFLPFRIGIGINTGRCIVGNLGSDLRFNYSVLGDPVNVASRLEGQTKLYGVPIIIGSRTGDKAKEKFATLELDLVTVKGKTESETIYTLLGREEVASDIRFQELRKLWSTMIYCYRSRDWEGALEAIELCRSAEHNFGLGMLFDLYWTRIQAFQASAPPADWTGVFVAETK
;
A
#
# COMPACT_ATOMS: atom_id res chain seq x y z
N MET A 1 26.22 -10.81 -10.89
CA MET A 1 26.57 -9.61 -10.07
C MET A 1 25.37 -8.72 -9.77
N THR A 2 24.44 -8.51 -10.65
CA THR A 2 23.27 -7.60 -10.50
C THR A 2 22.32 -7.94 -9.34
N ARG A 3 22.02 -9.21 -9.07
CA ARG A 3 21.07 -9.62 -8.02
C ARG A 3 21.54 -9.33 -6.59
N ARG A 4 22.85 -9.39 -6.32
CA ARG A 4 23.42 -9.02 -4.99
C ARG A 4 23.38 -7.51 -4.76
N TYR A 5 23.63 -6.69 -5.78
CA TYR A 5 23.57 -5.23 -5.67
C TYR A 5 22.14 -4.74 -5.44
N THR A 6 21.16 -5.31 -6.10
CA THR A 6 19.73 -4.94 -5.87
C THR A 6 19.27 -5.28 -4.47
N HIS A 7 19.68 -6.42 -3.91
CA HIS A 7 19.40 -6.77 -2.52
C HIS A 7 20.06 -5.82 -1.51
N LEU A 8 21.31 -5.44 -1.73
CA LEU A 8 22.02 -4.49 -0.86
C LEU A 8 21.36 -3.10 -0.90
N ILE A 9 21.01 -2.61 -2.07
CA ILE A 9 20.30 -1.32 -2.23
C ILE A 9 18.94 -1.37 -1.52
N TYR A 10 18.18 -2.45 -1.66
CA TYR A 10 16.90 -2.63 -0.97
C TYR A 10 17.06 -2.59 0.56
N ILE A 11 17.99 -3.39 1.11
CA ILE A 11 18.25 -3.42 2.56
C ILE A 11 18.68 -2.03 3.05
N SER A 12 19.60 -1.37 2.35
CA SER A 12 20.06 -0.02 2.72
C SER A 12 18.92 1.00 2.71
N LEU A 13 18.07 0.96 1.70
CA LEU A 13 16.92 1.86 1.58
C LEU A 13 15.92 1.65 2.72
N VAL A 14 15.54 0.39 2.99
CA VAL A 14 14.59 0.05 4.06
C VAL A 14 15.17 0.41 5.43
N THR A 15 16.45 0.11 5.67
CA THR A 15 17.12 0.50 6.93
C THR A 15 17.15 2.02 7.10
N ALA A 16 17.45 2.77 6.05
CA ALA A 16 17.43 4.23 6.07
C ALA A 16 16.02 4.78 6.33
N LEU A 17 14.98 4.18 5.74
CA LEU A 17 13.58 4.58 5.97
C LEU A 17 13.16 4.33 7.42
N ILE A 18 13.42 3.14 7.97
CA ILE A 18 13.07 2.79 9.35
C ILE A 18 13.88 3.68 10.33
N GLY A 19 15.18 3.83 10.11
CA GLY A 19 16.02 4.70 10.93
C GLY A 19 15.57 6.17 10.87
N GLY A 20 15.23 6.67 9.70
CA GLY A 20 14.69 8.01 9.52
C GLY A 20 13.34 8.19 10.23
N ALA A 21 12.47 7.16 10.21
CA ALA A 21 11.20 7.19 10.92
C ALA A 21 11.41 7.27 12.46
N ILE A 22 12.31 6.47 13.01
CA ILE A 22 12.65 6.51 14.44
C ILE A 22 13.20 7.89 14.84
N LEU A 23 14.13 8.43 14.06
CA LEU A 23 14.67 9.78 14.30
C LEU A 23 13.60 10.87 14.22
N LEU A 24 12.70 10.77 13.25
CA LEU A 24 11.58 11.73 13.10
C LEU A 24 10.60 11.63 14.27
N ARG A 25 10.34 10.41 14.76
CA ARG A 25 9.49 10.20 15.94
C ARG A 25 10.13 10.75 17.21
N TYR A 26 11.43 10.55 17.38
CA TYR A 26 12.19 11.10 18.51
C TYR A 26 12.21 12.63 18.50
N ALA A 27 12.37 13.24 17.32
CA ALA A 27 12.32 14.70 17.15
C ALA A 27 10.91 15.29 17.41
N ASP A 28 9.88 14.48 17.39
CA ASP A 28 8.46 14.79 17.66
C ASP A 28 7.99 16.13 17.06
N PRO A 29 8.12 16.36 15.74
CA PRO A 29 7.74 17.62 15.14
C PRO A 29 6.22 17.85 15.23
N PHE A 30 5.82 19.11 15.06
CA PHE A 30 4.42 19.55 15.26
C PHE A 30 3.37 18.67 14.56
N PHE A 31 3.61 18.27 13.33
CA PHE A 31 2.64 17.44 12.59
C PHE A 31 2.46 16.03 13.20
N VAL A 32 3.52 15.45 13.79
CA VAL A 32 3.46 14.16 14.50
C VAL A 32 2.65 14.32 15.79
N GLN A 33 2.91 15.42 16.54
CA GLN A 33 2.13 15.75 17.74
C GLN A 33 0.64 15.94 17.39
N ALA A 34 0.35 16.69 16.33
CA ALA A 34 -1.03 16.94 15.90
C ALA A 34 -1.79 15.64 15.55
N LEU A 35 -1.14 14.72 14.81
CA LEU A 35 -1.73 13.40 14.49
C LEU A 35 -2.03 12.60 15.76
N ARG A 36 -1.10 12.58 16.72
CA ARG A 36 -1.27 11.91 18.01
C ARG A 36 -2.46 12.47 18.78
N LEU A 37 -2.57 13.81 18.88
CA LEU A 37 -3.67 14.46 19.58
C LEU A 37 -5.02 14.16 18.95
N VAL A 38 -5.10 14.15 17.61
CA VAL A 38 -6.32 13.75 16.88
C VAL A 38 -6.71 12.30 17.20
N ALA A 39 -5.74 11.39 17.28
CA ALA A 39 -6.01 9.98 17.65
C ALA A 39 -6.53 9.89 19.09
N PHE A 40 -5.96 10.63 20.05
CA PHE A 40 -6.41 10.65 21.44
C PHE A 40 -7.82 11.24 21.58
N ASP A 41 -8.13 12.32 20.87
CA ASP A 41 -9.48 12.89 20.83
C ASP A 41 -10.49 11.90 20.26
N HIS A 42 -10.10 11.18 19.20
CA HIS A 42 -10.97 10.18 18.59
C HIS A 42 -11.29 9.04 19.58
N TYR A 43 -10.32 8.60 20.35
CA TYR A 43 -10.54 7.61 21.40
C TYR A 43 -11.51 8.10 22.46
N GLN A 44 -11.39 9.34 22.93
CA GLN A 44 -12.29 9.92 23.92
C GLN A 44 -13.71 10.10 23.37
N ARG A 45 -13.88 10.48 22.09
CA ARG A 45 -15.19 10.58 21.43
C ARG A 45 -15.89 9.23 21.28
N LEU A 46 -15.13 8.16 21.09
CA LEU A 46 -15.68 6.79 20.98
C LEU A 46 -16.07 6.21 22.35
N ASP A 47 -15.39 6.58 23.42
CA ASP A 47 -15.64 6.10 24.78
C ASP A 47 -15.46 7.24 25.80
N PRO A 48 -16.36 8.24 25.80
CA PRO A 48 -16.34 9.32 26.79
C PRO A 48 -16.66 8.78 28.20
N ALA A 49 -16.24 9.51 29.23
CA ALA A 49 -16.67 9.20 30.58
C ALA A 49 -18.20 9.41 30.74
N ALA A 50 -18.84 8.62 31.56
CA ALA A 50 -20.24 8.81 31.92
C ALA A 50 -20.35 9.69 33.13
N TYR A 51 -21.39 10.58 33.15
CA TYR A 51 -21.73 11.33 34.34
C TYR A 51 -22.31 10.39 35.41
N ASP A 52 -21.83 10.53 36.66
CA ASP A 52 -22.34 9.79 37.81
C ASP A 52 -22.99 10.80 38.81
N PRO A 53 -24.31 10.75 39.02
CA PRO A 53 -25.01 11.64 39.97
C PRO A 53 -24.56 11.50 41.42
N ASN A 54 -23.89 10.38 41.77
CA ASN A 54 -23.39 10.14 43.12
C ASN A 54 -22.04 10.77 43.42
N GLN A 55 -21.38 11.37 42.38
CA GLN A 55 -20.11 12.06 42.58
C GLN A 55 -20.22 13.18 43.63
N PRO A 56 -19.18 13.29 44.47
CA PRO A 56 -19.18 14.26 45.56
C PRO A 56 -18.85 15.69 45.11
N VAL A 57 -19.15 16.05 43.86
CA VAL A 57 -18.96 17.41 43.32
C VAL A 57 -20.22 17.90 42.62
N ARG A 58 -20.56 19.17 42.82
CA ARG A 58 -21.67 19.87 42.16
C ARG A 58 -21.22 21.26 41.74
N ILE A 59 -21.81 21.75 40.67
CA ILE A 59 -21.61 23.12 40.19
C ILE A 59 -22.80 23.97 40.62
N VAL A 60 -22.55 25.02 41.37
CA VAL A 60 -23.53 26.06 41.68
C VAL A 60 -23.43 27.12 40.59
N ASP A 61 -24.46 27.14 39.75
CA ASP A 61 -24.45 27.89 38.50
C ASP A 61 -25.12 29.24 38.64
N ILE A 62 -24.36 30.30 38.42
CA ILE A 62 -24.89 31.64 38.25
C ILE A 62 -25.42 31.76 36.81
N ASP A 63 -26.60 31.16 36.59
CA ASP A 63 -27.24 31.07 35.28
C ASP A 63 -28.03 32.37 34.96
N GLU A 64 -28.59 32.48 33.76
CA GLU A 64 -29.33 33.63 33.29
C GLU A 64 -30.55 33.93 34.21
N LYS A 65 -31.22 32.89 34.72
CA LYS A 65 -32.34 33.05 35.65
C LYS A 65 -31.86 33.58 37.00
N SER A 66 -30.71 33.14 37.50
CA SER A 66 -30.11 33.68 38.72
C SER A 66 -29.80 35.16 38.58
N LEU A 67 -29.26 35.57 37.39
CA LEU A 67 -29.00 36.98 37.09
C LEU A 67 -30.31 37.80 37.00
N SER A 68 -31.35 37.25 36.42
CA SER A 68 -32.66 37.89 36.33
C SER A 68 -33.30 38.14 37.71
N MET A 69 -33.09 37.22 38.67
CA MET A 69 -33.69 37.29 40.00
C MET A 69 -32.89 38.15 41.02
N TYR A 70 -31.57 38.07 40.95
CA TYR A 70 -30.66 38.70 41.93
C TYR A 70 -29.84 39.87 41.37
N GLY A 71 -30.04 40.23 40.12
CA GLY A 71 -29.34 41.32 39.45
C GLY A 71 -28.14 40.86 38.61
N GLN A 72 -27.58 41.82 37.86
CA GLN A 72 -26.42 41.57 37.01
C GLN A 72 -25.14 41.27 37.83
N TRP A 73 -24.32 40.42 37.27
CA TRP A 73 -22.99 40.13 37.82
C TRP A 73 -22.01 41.32 37.61
N PRO A 74 -21.10 41.60 38.53
CA PRO A 74 -20.87 40.93 39.82
C PRO A 74 -21.92 41.32 40.87
N TRP A 75 -22.43 40.28 41.58
CA TRP A 75 -23.38 40.46 42.65
C TRP A 75 -22.78 41.23 43.86
N PRO A 76 -23.60 41.87 44.66
CA PRO A 76 -23.21 42.38 45.96
C PRO A 76 -22.51 41.29 46.80
N ARG A 77 -21.47 41.63 47.51
CA ARG A 77 -20.76 40.67 48.40
C ARG A 77 -21.68 40.03 49.43
N THR A 78 -22.73 40.75 49.84
CA THR A 78 -23.77 40.21 50.74
C THR A 78 -24.54 39.07 50.10
N THR A 79 -24.85 39.12 48.80
CA THR A 79 -25.54 38.03 48.08
C THR A 79 -24.62 36.84 47.96
N VAL A 80 -23.32 37.03 47.62
CA VAL A 80 -22.30 35.97 47.57
C VAL A 80 -22.05 35.34 48.93
N ARG A 81 -22.02 36.16 50.01
CA ARG A 81 -21.98 35.71 51.39
C ARG A 81 -23.16 34.81 51.72
N ASP A 82 -24.37 35.22 51.37
CA ASP A 82 -25.61 34.48 51.70
C ASP A 82 -25.61 33.13 50.92
N LEU A 83 -25.12 33.11 49.70
CA LEU A 83 -24.91 31.86 48.94
C LEU A 83 -23.94 30.92 49.66
N LEU A 84 -22.76 31.43 50.12
CA LEU A 84 -21.77 30.67 50.89
C LEU A 84 -22.38 30.11 52.19
N LEU A 85 -23.05 30.95 52.97
CA LEU A 85 -23.63 30.53 54.23
C LEU A 85 -24.73 29.50 54.08
N ARG A 86 -25.57 29.61 53.04
CA ARG A 86 -26.59 28.58 52.73
C ARG A 86 -25.98 27.24 52.38
N LEU A 87 -24.92 27.21 51.52
CA LEU A 87 -24.25 25.99 51.18
C LEU A 87 -23.57 25.37 52.41
N THR A 88 -22.86 26.18 53.21
CA THR A 88 -22.17 25.71 54.40
C THR A 88 -23.15 25.21 55.48
N SER A 89 -24.26 25.91 55.69
CA SER A 89 -25.28 25.50 56.65
C SER A 89 -25.99 24.18 56.31
N LYS A 90 -25.99 23.80 55.01
CA LYS A 90 -26.47 22.48 54.52
C LYS A 90 -25.39 21.42 54.49
N GLY A 91 -24.18 21.69 55.02
CA GLY A 91 -23.13 20.72 55.19
C GLY A 91 -22.23 20.53 53.97
N ALA A 92 -22.03 21.51 53.09
CA ALA A 92 -21.05 21.47 52.03
C ALA A 92 -19.66 21.17 52.59
N ALA A 93 -18.92 20.20 52.00
CA ALA A 93 -17.57 19.87 52.41
C ALA A 93 -16.59 21.00 52.12
N VAL A 94 -16.78 21.71 51.02
CA VAL A 94 -16.06 22.92 50.64
C VAL A 94 -16.87 23.70 49.60
N VAL A 95 -16.75 25.03 49.63
CA VAL A 95 -17.27 25.93 48.59
C VAL A 95 -16.08 26.62 47.92
N ALA A 96 -15.85 26.31 46.64
CA ALA A 96 -14.76 26.88 45.85
C ALA A 96 -15.35 27.83 44.78
N PHE A 97 -14.82 29.03 44.72
CA PHE A 97 -15.30 30.08 43.81
C PHE A 97 -14.38 30.15 42.58
N ASP A 98 -14.92 29.84 41.41
CA ASP A 98 -14.28 30.08 40.11
C ASP A 98 -14.55 31.53 39.67
N VAL A 99 -14.24 32.43 40.53
CA VAL A 99 -14.49 33.88 40.41
C VAL A 99 -13.41 34.65 41.13
N LEU A 100 -12.98 35.76 40.52
CA LEU A 100 -11.98 36.64 41.10
C LEU A 100 -12.67 37.87 41.71
N PHE A 101 -12.33 38.16 42.97
CA PHE A 101 -12.82 39.33 43.73
C PHE A 101 -11.68 40.37 43.90
N ALA A 102 -11.17 40.88 42.78
CA ALA A 102 -10.02 41.78 42.77
C ALA A 102 -10.34 43.23 43.12
N GLU A 103 -11.61 43.63 43.02
CA GLU A 103 -12.04 44.98 43.27
C GLU A 103 -13.02 45.05 44.45
N PRO A 104 -13.05 46.15 45.22
CA PRO A 104 -14.07 46.38 46.25
C PRO A 104 -15.49 46.29 45.70
N ASP A 105 -16.43 45.89 46.58
CA ASP A 105 -17.83 45.80 46.19
C ASP A 105 -18.38 47.15 45.74
N ARG A 106 -18.65 47.32 44.48
CA ARG A 106 -19.16 48.55 43.88
C ARG A 106 -20.58 48.90 44.28
N THR A 107 -21.30 47.97 44.90
CA THR A 107 -22.67 48.15 45.42
C THR A 107 -22.66 48.50 46.92
N SER A 108 -21.45 48.53 47.54
CA SER A 108 -21.31 48.93 48.93
C SER A 108 -21.58 50.41 49.11
N VAL A 109 -22.04 50.76 50.31
CA VAL A 109 -22.35 52.17 50.61
C VAL A 109 -21.12 53.05 50.47
N GLU A 110 -19.93 52.57 50.81
CA GLU A 110 -18.66 53.23 50.66
C GLU A 110 -18.35 53.55 49.18
N ALA A 111 -18.67 52.64 48.26
CA ALA A 111 -18.51 52.86 46.82
C ALA A 111 -19.50 53.90 46.27
N ILE A 112 -20.71 53.86 46.76
CA ILE A 112 -21.78 54.81 46.36
C ILE A 112 -21.45 56.20 46.89
N VAL A 113 -21.02 56.32 48.14
CA VAL A 113 -20.64 57.60 48.82
C VAL A 113 -19.54 58.33 48.06
N LYS A 114 -18.58 57.61 47.46
CA LYS A 114 -17.50 58.21 46.65
C LYS A 114 -18.01 58.93 45.38
N GLN A 115 -19.23 58.67 44.98
CA GLN A 115 -19.85 59.28 43.80
C GLN A 115 -20.80 60.48 44.18
N LEU A 116 -21.00 60.70 45.51
CA LEU A 116 -21.86 61.75 45.98
C LEU A 116 -21.12 63.10 46.20
N PRO A 117 -21.83 64.25 46.23
CA PRO A 117 -21.23 65.53 46.63
C PRO A 117 -20.62 65.45 48.05
N PRO A 118 -19.52 66.17 48.36
CA PRO A 118 -18.81 66.06 49.61
C PRO A 118 -19.68 66.28 50.89
N HIS A 119 -20.70 67.12 50.86
CA HIS A 119 -21.51 67.37 52.00
C HIS A 119 -22.46 66.19 52.32
N GLU A 120 -22.97 65.51 51.29
CA GLU A 120 -23.81 64.31 51.45
C GLU A 120 -22.95 63.09 51.83
N ALA A 121 -21.81 62.99 51.20
CA ALA A 121 -20.81 61.95 51.46
C ALA A 121 -20.39 61.92 52.92
N ASN A 122 -20.05 63.09 53.50
CA ASN A 122 -19.60 63.19 54.90
C ASN A 122 -20.72 62.78 55.90
N ALA A 123 -22.01 63.17 55.65
CA ALA A 123 -23.10 62.80 56.53
C ALA A 123 -23.35 61.29 56.55
N ILE A 124 -23.27 60.61 55.33
CA ILE A 124 -23.51 59.19 55.21
C ILE A 124 -22.32 58.42 55.80
N THR A 125 -21.08 58.88 55.53
CA THR A 125 -19.89 58.29 56.13
C THR A 125 -19.89 58.32 57.63
N ALA A 126 -20.29 59.43 58.21
CA ALA A 126 -20.46 59.55 59.67
C ALA A 126 -21.53 58.62 60.25
N ALA A 127 -22.66 58.42 59.54
CA ALA A 127 -23.69 57.50 59.93
C ALA A 127 -23.33 56.02 59.88
N LEU A 128 -22.39 55.70 59.00
CA LEU A 128 -21.86 54.32 58.78
C LEU A 128 -20.59 54.04 59.63
N ALA A 129 -20.08 55.02 60.33
CA ALA A 129 -18.89 54.84 61.13
C ALA A 129 -19.00 53.65 62.10
N GLY A 130 -18.16 52.63 61.97
CA GLY A 130 -18.21 51.43 62.81
C GLY A 130 -19.08 50.29 62.28
N GLN A 131 -19.74 50.40 61.11
CA GLN A 131 -20.39 49.27 60.44
C GLN A 131 -19.44 48.56 59.52
N PRO A 132 -19.45 47.22 59.49
CA PRO A 132 -18.59 46.47 58.56
C PRO A 132 -19.03 46.67 57.09
N SER A 133 -18.05 46.81 56.18
CA SER A 133 -18.31 46.83 54.74
C SER A 133 -18.84 45.50 54.22
N ASN A 134 -19.40 45.50 53.00
CA ASN A 134 -19.87 44.25 52.35
C ASN A 134 -18.71 43.24 52.16
N ASP A 135 -17.50 43.73 51.85
CA ASP A 135 -16.32 42.88 51.71
C ASP A 135 -15.89 42.31 53.06
N GLU A 136 -15.92 43.08 54.17
CA GLU A 136 -15.64 42.61 55.53
C GLU A 136 -16.69 41.56 55.98
N LEU A 137 -17.98 41.76 55.68
CA LEU A 137 -19.01 40.79 55.97
C LEU A 137 -18.81 39.47 55.23
N PHE A 138 -18.37 39.52 53.96
CA PHE A 138 -18.03 38.33 53.17
C PHE A 138 -16.74 37.68 53.70
N ALA A 139 -15.73 38.45 54.03
CA ALA A 139 -14.52 37.93 54.67
C ALA A 139 -14.81 37.17 55.97
N ALA A 140 -15.69 37.69 56.82
CA ALA A 140 -16.10 36.99 58.04
C ALA A 140 -16.76 35.63 57.72
N ALA A 141 -17.64 35.59 56.74
CA ALA A 141 -18.26 34.32 56.31
C ALA A 141 -17.27 33.33 55.70
N LEU A 142 -16.29 33.81 54.93
CA LEU A 142 -15.21 32.97 54.39
C LEU A 142 -14.37 32.34 55.51
N LYS A 143 -14.05 33.08 56.56
CA LYS A 143 -13.25 32.60 57.69
C LYS A 143 -13.90 31.44 58.43
N ASP A 144 -15.22 31.52 58.58
CA ASP A 144 -16.04 30.54 59.31
C ASP A 144 -16.50 29.37 58.45
N SER A 145 -16.18 29.39 57.13
CA SER A 145 -16.59 28.39 56.17
C SER A 145 -15.40 27.64 55.57
N PRO A 146 -15.57 26.38 55.14
CA PRO A 146 -14.59 25.68 54.31
C PRO A 146 -14.61 26.28 52.89
N SER A 147 -13.86 27.34 52.66
CA SER A 147 -13.91 28.15 51.45
C SER A 147 -12.57 28.18 50.70
N VAL A 148 -12.66 28.19 49.37
CA VAL A 148 -11.53 28.35 48.45
C VAL A 148 -11.83 29.47 47.46
N LEU A 149 -10.90 30.40 47.33
CA LEU A 149 -10.95 31.47 46.33
C LEU A 149 -10.01 31.17 45.19
N SER A 150 -10.33 31.65 43.98
CA SER A 150 -9.47 31.55 42.84
C SER A 150 -8.41 32.66 42.78
N VAL A 151 -7.31 32.42 42.07
CA VAL A 151 -6.27 33.39 41.66
C VAL A 151 -6.01 33.25 40.19
N ALA A 152 -5.81 34.35 39.47
CA ALA A 152 -5.44 34.34 38.07
C ALA A 152 -3.95 34.50 37.90
N LEU A 153 -3.24 33.50 37.36
CA LEU A 153 -1.85 33.55 37.01
C LEU A 153 -1.64 34.08 35.60
N GLY A 154 -0.64 34.95 35.39
CA GLY A 154 -0.38 35.56 34.08
C GLY A 154 0.67 36.66 34.18
N GLU A 155 0.38 37.78 33.51
CA GLU A 155 1.18 39.00 33.51
C GLU A 155 0.69 40.01 34.58
N GLY A 156 0.04 39.54 35.63
CA GLY A 156 -0.52 40.39 36.69
C GLY A 156 0.56 41.20 37.45
N ALA A 157 0.13 42.22 38.17
CA ALA A 157 1.02 43.16 38.86
C ALA A 157 1.75 42.55 40.08
N SER A 158 1.16 41.52 40.71
CA SER A 158 1.74 40.87 41.88
C SER A 158 2.67 39.75 41.49
N THR A 159 3.87 39.73 42.06
CA THR A 159 4.88 38.68 41.88
C THR A 159 4.96 37.70 43.04
N THR A 160 4.08 37.83 44.02
CA THR A 160 4.08 37.03 45.26
C THR A 160 2.75 36.30 45.42
N PHE A 161 2.80 35.14 46.03
CA PHE A 161 1.61 34.34 46.39
C PHE A 161 1.76 33.79 47.80
N GLN A 162 0.75 33.97 48.62
CA GLN A 162 0.75 33.42 49.99
C GLN A 162 -0.01 32.08 49.96
N ALA A 163 0.70 30.99 49.95
CA ALA A 163 0.10 29.66 49.99
C ALA A 163 -0.63 29.42 51.32
N LYS A 164 -1.79 28.78 51.28
CA LYS A 164 -2.55 28.33 52.45
C LYS A 164 -2.23 26.92 52.89
N ALA A 165 -1.36 26.22 52.15
CA ALA A 165 -0.92 24.88 52.43
C ALA A 165 0.60 24.81 52.57
N GLY A 166 1.09 23.80 53.30
CA GLY A 166 2.51 23.41 53.27
C GLY A 166 2.82 22.60 52.01
N PHE A 167 4.11 22.59 51.66
CA PHE A 167 4.60 21.74 50.57
C PHE A 167 5.79 20.93 51.09
N ALA A 168 5.71 19.61 50.94
CA ALA A 168 6.83 18.71 51.17
C ALA A 168 7.11 18.02 49.82
N PHE A 169 8.37 17.75 49.53
CA PHE A 169 8.74 17.04 48.33
C PHE A 169 9.83 15.98 48.59
N GLY A 170 9.77 14.91 47.78
CA GLY A 170 10.75 13.84 47.75
C GLY A 170 11.43 13.82 46.39
N GLY A 171 12.74 13.49 46.39
CA GLY A 171 13.55 13.53 45.18
C GLY A 171 14.11 14.92 44.90
N ASP A 172 14.23 15.25 43.63
CA ASP A 172 14.73 16.53 43.14
C ASP A 172 13.75 17.66 43.41
N ASP A 173 14.19 18.91 43.24
CA ASP A 173 13.33 20.09 43.33
C ASP A 173 12.27 20.04 42.18
N PRO A 174 10.98 20.01 42.51
CA PRO A 174 9.92 19.93 41.48
C PRO A 174 9.69 21.24 40.71
N ARG A 175 10.18 22.39 41.21
CA ARG A 175 9.92 23.70 40.59
C ARG A 175 10.30 23.83 39.13
N PRO A 176 11.48 23.34 38.66
CA PRO A 176 11.88 23.48 37.26
C PRO A 176 10.95 22.78 36.26
N PHE A 177 10.14 21.81 36.71
CA PHE A 177 9.26 21.02 35.88
C PHE A 177 7.84 21.62 35.75
N LEU A 178 7.45 22.49 36.67
CA LEU A 178 6.11 23.09 36.69
C LEU A 178 5.99 24.25 35.71
N LEU A 179 4.76 24.45 35.24
CA LEU A 179 4.42 25.61 34.41
C LEU A 179 4.60 26.90 35.20
N GLU A 180 5.52 27.77 34.76
CA GLU A 180 5.90 29.00 35.41
C GLU A 180 5.05 30.17 34.95
N PHE A 181 4.63 30.99 35.94
CA PHE A 181 4.04 32.32 35.72
C PHE A 181 4.86 33.37 36.44
N LYS A 182 4.87 34.62 35.91
CA LYS A 182 5.66 35.72 36.44
C LYS A 182 4.82 36.70 37.25
N GLY A 183 3.50 36.66 37.11
CA GLY A 183 2.59 37.55 37.82
C GLY A 183 1.28 36.88 38.18
N ALA A 184 0.53 37.50 39.05
CA ALA A 184 -0.79 37.07 39.47
C ALA A 184 -1.70 38.27 39.69
N THR A 185 -3.01 38.05 39.47
CA THR A 185 -4.07 38.97 39.90
C THR A 185 -4.78 38.31 41.07
N HIS A 186 -4.79 39.00 42.19
CA HIS A 186 -5.29 38.53 43.48
C HIS A 186 -6.72 39.04 43.78
N ASN A 187 -7.39 38.40 44.74
CA ASN A 187 -8.55 38.97 45.38
C ASN A 187 -8.14 40.08 46.33
N LEU A 188 -9.12 40.78 46.92
CA LEU A 188 -8.89 41.71 48.00
C LEU A 188 -8.17 41.00 49.16
N PRO A 189 -7.15 41.67 49.82
CA PRO A 189 -6.34 41.05 50.87
C PRO A 189 -7.18 40.50 52.02
N GLU A 190 -8.25 41.20 52.41
CA GLU A 190 -9.13 40.75 53.48
C GLU A 190 -9.86 39.44 53.14
N LEU A 191 -10.23 39.25 51.89
CA LEU A 191 -10.92 38.01 51.41
C LEU A 191 -9.90 36.86 51.34
N GLU A 192 -8.72 37.11 50.77
CA GLU A 192 -7.67 36.07 50.67
C GLU A 192 -7.22 35.64 52.09
N ASN A 193 -7.03 36.59 53.00
CA ASN A 193 -6.61 36.25 54.36
C ASN A 193 -7.67 35.39 55.09
N ALA A 194 -8.91 35.61 54.83
CA ALA A 194 -10.03 34.89 55.42
C ALA A 194 -10.28 33.50 54.85
N ALA A 195 -10.07 33.30 53.57
CA ALA A 195 -10.32 32.04 52.91
C ALA A 195 -9.38 30.90 53.41
N ARG A 196 -9.92 29.67 53.43
CA ARG A 196 -9.18 28.45 53.83
C ARG A 196 -8.22 27.97 52.77
N GLY A 197 -8.48 28.27 51.50
CA GLY A 197 -7.63 27.90 50.37
C GLY A 197 -7.63 28.96 49.28
N ILE A 198 -6.58 28.99 48.51
CA ILE A 198 -6.45 29.81 47.28
C ILE A 198 -5.84 28.92 46.19
N GLY A 199 -6.53 28.80 45.04
CA GLY A 199 -6.09 27.99 43.90
C GLY A 199 -6.20 28.70 42.56
N ALA A 200 -5.30 28.39 41.66
CA ALA A 200 -5.35 28.99 40.31
C ALA A 200 -6.42 28.37 39.45
N PHE A 201 -7.20 29.19 38.73
CA PHE A 201 -8.18 28.72 37.76
C PHE A 201 -7.63 28.62 36.32
N ASN A 202 -6.32 28.75 36.16
CA ASN A 202 -5.63 28.73 34.88
C ASN A 202 -5.74 27.36 34.19
N TRP A 203 -5.86 27.43 32.86
CA TRP A 203 -5.89 26.25 32.00
C TRP A 203 -4.59 26.15 31.18
N GLN A 204 -4.16 24.92 30.96
CA GLN A 204 -3.11 24.60 30.00
C GLN A 204 -3.76 23.97 28.77
N ALA A 205 -4.19 24.81 27.83
CA ALA A 205 -4.64 24.31 26.55
C ALA A 205 -3.48 23.93 25.63
N ASP A 206 -3.67 22.91 24.80
CA ASP A 206 -2.73 22.60 23.74
C ASP A 206 -2.74 23.72 22.67
N ARG A 207 -1.85 23.63 21.68
CA ARG A 207 -1.71 24.67 20.63
C ARG A 207 -2.99 24.90 19.82
N ASP A 208 -3.85 23.89 19.73
CA ASP A 208 -5.15 23.94 19.06
C ASP A 208 -6.28 24.44 19.96
N GLN A 209 -5.94 24.98 21.15
CA GLN A 209 -6.84 25.51 22.17
C GLN A 209 -7.77 24.46 22.81
N ILE A 210 -7.52 23.16 22.61
CA ILE A 210 -8.26 22.08 23.26
C ILE A 210 -7.59 21.74 24.59
N VAL A 211 -8.38 21.66 25.66
CA VAL A 211 -7.91 21.23 26.97
C VAL A 211 -7.98 19.71 27.04
N ARG A 212 -6.82 19.03 27.05
CA ARG A 212 -6.72 17.57 27.18
C ARG A 212 -6.11 17.13 28.47
N ARG A 213 -5.26 18.01 29.03
CA ARG A 213 -4.58 17.81 30.29
C ARG A 213 -4.72 19.05 31.16
N VAL A 214 -4.70 18.85 32.46
CA VAL A 214 -4.85 19.91 33.43
C VAL A 214 -3.68 19.83 34.42
N ALA A 215 -2.96 20.93 34.60
CA ALA A 215 -1.93 21.04 35.62
C ALA A 215 -2.61 21.07 36.99
N LEU A 216 -2.12 20.24 37.92
CA LEU A 216 -2.57 20.22 39.31
C LEU A 216 -1.82 21.23 40.19
N MET A 217 -0.63 21.65 39.75
CA MET A 217 0.24 22.57 40.43
C MET A 217 0.90 23.48 39.40
N PHE A 218 1.02 24.75 39.75
CA PHE A 218 1.73 25.78 39.00
C PHE A 218 2.88 26.37 39.86
N ARG A 219 3.73 27.15 39.21
CA ARG A 219 4.80 27.91 39.88
C ARG A 219 4.62 29.41 39.58
N LEU A 220 4.54 30.23 40.64
CA LEU A 220 4.68 31.67 40.52
C LEU A 220 6.06 32.04 41.09
N ASN A 221 7.03 32.33 40.23
CA ASN A 221 8.44 32.49 40.60
C ASN A 221 8.94 31.28 41.43
N GLU A 222 9.23 31.47 42.73
CA GLU A 222 9.72 30.40 43.62
C GLU A 222 8.61 29.73 44.44
N THR A 223 7.34 30.13 44.26
CA THR A 223 6.21 29.66 45.08
C THR A 223 5.34 28.69 44.34
N PHE A 224 4.94 27.58 44.97
CA PHE A 224 3.97 26.66 44.46
C PHE A 224 2.55 27.23 44.56
N VAL A 225 1.76 27.09 43.50
CA VAL A 225 0.37 27.52 43.46
C VAL A 225 -0.48 26.31 42.99
N PRO A 226 -1.34 25.76 43.86
CA PRO A 226 -2.22 24.65 43.47
C PRO A 226 -3.28 25.14 42.49
N ALA A 227 -3.76 24.25 41.61
CA ALA A 227 -4.94 24.53 40.81
C ALA A 227 -6.20 24.60 41.70
N LEU A 228 -7.27 25.32 41.25
CA LEU A 228 -8.52 25.51 42.02
C LEU A 228 -9.12 24.16 42.42
N ALA A 229 -9.24 23.20 41.51
CA ALA A 229 -9.76 21.87 41.78
C ALA A 229 -8.91 21.11 42.81
N THR A 230 -7.57 21.21 42.72
CA THR A 230 -6.62 20.59 43.63
C THR A 230 -6.76 21.17 45.05
N GLU A 231 -6.85 22.49 45.18
CA GLU A 231 -7.02 23.16 46.44
C GLU A 231 -8.39 22.92 47.08
N ALA A 232 -9.47 22.87 46.23
CA ALA A 232 -10.80 22.50 46.71
C ALA A 232 -10.80 21.09 47.33
N LEU A 233 -10.15 20.12 46.66
CA LEU A 233 -10.02 18.76 47.19
C LEU A 233 -9.22 18.72 48.52
N ARG A 234 -8.09 19.48 48.61
CA ARG A 234 -7.31 19.58 49.82
C ARG A 234 -8.10 20.10 51.03
N VAL A 235 -8.86 21.21 50.81
CA VAL A 235 -9.67 21.81 51.87
C VAL A 235 -10.82 20.89 52.27
N ALA A 236 -11.45 20.22 51.29
CA ALA A 236 -12.54 19.26 51.57
C ALA A 236 -12.08 18.09 52.48
N GLN A 237 -10.82 17.65 52.30
CA GLN A 237 -10.21 16.59 53.13
C GLN A 237 -9.61 17.10 54.43
N GLY A 238 -9.58 18.42 54.66
CA GLY A 238 -8.93 19.01 55.85
C GLY A 238 -7.40 18.83 55.85
N ALA A 239 -6.79 18.53 54.69
CA ALA A 239 -5.35 18.32 54.57
C ALA A 239 -4.57 19.64 54.68
N SER A 240 -3.44 19.65 55.39
CA SER A 240 -2.60 20.81 55.57
C SER A 240 -1.44 20.96 54.64
N THR A 241 -1.04 19.85 53.92
CA THR A 241 0.19 19.78 53.18
C THR A 241 0.05 18.96 51.90
N TYR A 242 0.68 19.40 50.83
CA TYR A 242 0.91 18.61 49.61
C TYR A 242 2.21 17.87 49.71
N LEU A 243 2.25 16.61 49.22
CA LEU A 243 3.49 15.88 49.03
C LEU A 243 3.74 15.73 47.52
N LEU A 244 4.82 16.31 47.05
CA LEU A 244 5.26 16.28 45.64
C LEU A 244 6.41 15.27 45.49
N LYS A 245 6.23 14.25 44.64
CA LYS A 245 7.29 13.27 44.35
C LYS A 245 7.87 13.58 42.97
N ALA A 246 9.08 14.04 42.92
CA ALA A 246 9.80 14.38 41.70
C ALA A 246 10.83 13.30 41.34
N SER A 247 11.62 13.54 40.30
CA SER A 247 12.74 12.69 39.88
C SER A 247 13.58 12.27 41.05
N ASN A 248 14.09 11.04 41.05
CA ASN A 248 14.92 10.44 42.07
C ASN A 248 14.24 10.29 43.47
N ALA A 249 12.91 10.37 43.52
CA ALA A 249 12.17 10.10 44.75
C ALA A 249 12.20 8.60 45.08
N SER A 250 12.16 8.25 46.37
CA SER A 250 12.06 6.86 46.80
C SER A 250 10.78 6.21 46.30
N GLY A 251 10.92 5.05 45.61
CA GLY A 251 9.80 4.31 44.99
C GLY A 251 9.33 4.85 43.63
N GLU A 252 10.20 5.64 42.97
CA GLU A 252 9.95 6.06 41.60
C GLU A 252 9.87 4.85 40.65
N THR A 253 8.85 4.83 39.79
CA THR A 253 8.63 3.80 38.77
C THR A 253 8.94 4.30 37.36
N ALA A 254 9.23 5.60 37.22
CA ALA A 254 9.53 6.23 35.94
C ALA A 254 10.97 5.93 35.51
N PHE A 255 11.21 5.88 34.20
CA PHE A 255 12.53 5.57 33.62
C PHE A 255 13.22 6.85 33.18
N GLY A 256 14.42 7.11 33.74
CA GLY A 256 15.25 8.23 33.33
C GLY A 256 15.89 8.97 34.52
N GLN A 257 16.81 9.90 34.23
CA GLN A 257 17.47 10.70 35.26
C GLN A 257 16.70 11.99 35.62
N SER A 258 15.80 12.43 34.75
CA SER A 258 15.02 13.66 34.93
C SER A 258 13.59 13.42 34.42
N THR A 259 12.79 12.75 35.25
CA THR A 259 11.44 12.30 34.93
C THR A 259 10.37 13.34 35.26
N GLY A 260 10.73 14.38 35.99
CA GLY A 260 9.84 15.48 36.35
C GLY A 260 9.08 15.26 37.66
N LEU A 261 7.90 15.83 37.77
CA LEU A 261 7.00 15.65 38.93
C LEU A 261 6.07 14.45 38.63
N ASN A 262 6.37 13.31 39.25
CA ASN A 262 5.72 12.03 38.93
C ASN A 262 4.42 11.77 39.70
N HIS A 263 4.29 12.27 40.92
CA HIS A 263 3.11 12.11 41.77
C HIS A 263 2.87 13.33 42.63
N ILE A 264 1.61 13.63 42.83
CA ILE A 264 1.13 14.64 43.80
C ILE A 264 0.18 13.92 44.77
N ARG A 265 0.48 14.00 46.09
CA ARG A 265 -0.43 13.50 47.11
C ARG A 265 -1.17 14.68 47.74
N ILE A 266 -2.53 14.56 47.74
CA ILE A 266 -3.47 15.55 48.26
C ILE A 266 -4.28 14.86 49.36
N GLY A 267 -3.92 15.07 50.63
CA GLY A 267 -4.53 14.32 51.70
C GLY A 267 -4.34 12.80 51.55
N ASP A 268 -5.43 12.05 51.38
CA ASP A 268 -5.40 10.60 51.18
C ASP A 268 -5.31 10.17 49.70
N VAL A 269 -5.45 11.11 48.77
CA VAL A 269 -5.42 10.83 47.33
C VAL A 269 -4.01 10.99 46.76
N GLU A 270 -3.44 9.94 46.24
CA GLU A 270 -2.18 9.97 45.49
C GLU A 270 -2.46 9.91 43.98
N VAL A 271 -1.94 10.89 43.24
CA VAL A 271 -2.24 11.15 41.85
C VAL A 271 -0.98 11.00 41.01
N PRO A 272 -0.92 10.07 40.07
CA PRO A 272 0.16 10.03 39.07
C PRO A 272 0.01 11.23 38.12
N THR A 273 1.14 11.89 37.83
CA THR A 273 1.18 13.06 36.95
C THR A 273 2.13 12.84 35.79
N ASP A 274 1.96 13.61 34.71
CA ASP A 274 3.01 13.77 33.71
C ASP A 274 4.22 14.50 34.32
N GLY A 275 5.35 14.54 33.62
CA GLY A 275 6.57 15.20 34.12
C GLY A 275 6.39 16.67 34.48
N GLY A 276 5.36 17.34 34.01
CA GLY A 276 5.01 18.74 34.32
C GLY A 276 3.99 18.92 35.45
N GLY A 277 3.58 17.84 36.12
CA GLY A 277 2.60 17.91 37.22
C GLY A 277 1.16 18.01 36.74
N GLY A 278 0.89 17.61 35.49
CA GLY A 278 -0.44 17.56 34.89
C GLY A 278 -1.02 16.16 34.82
N ILE A 279 -2.33 16.07 34.64
CA ILE A 279 -3.06 14.82 34.41
C ILE A 279 -3.81 14.89 33.10
N TYR A 280 -3.94 13.76 32.39
CA TYR A 280 -4.86 13.61 31.28
C TYR A 280 -6.25 13.22 31.81
N LEU A 281 -7.29 13.98 31.38
CA LEU A 281 -8.66 13.69 31.79
C LEU A 281 -9.32 12.76 30.76
N LYS A 282 -10.12 11.81 31.26
CA LYS A 282 -11.14 11.15 30.46
C LYS A 282 -12.40 12.00 30.53
N PHE A 283 -12.61 12.83 29.52
CA PHE A 283 -13.72 13.79 29.49
C PHE A 283 -15.07 13.11 29.32
N ARG A 284 -16.06 13.65 30.05
CA ARG A 284 -17.48 13.40 29.79
C ARG A 284 -18.09 14.53 28.98
N HIS A 285 -19.22 14.26 28.34
CA HIS A 285 -20.03 15.31 27.75
C HIS A 285 -20.59 16.26 28.81
N PHE A 286 -20.85 17.49 28.39
CA PHE A 286 -21.59 18.47 29.22
C PHE A 286 -22.92 17.89 29.64
N ASP A 287 -23.21 17.93 30.97
CA ASP A 287 -24.49 17.45 31.53
C ASP A 287 -25.02 18.45 32.51
N LYS A 288 -26.23 18.96 32.24
CA LYS A 288 -26.95 19.90 33.12
C LYS A 288 -27.29 19.32 34.48
N ALA A 289 -27.32 18.00 34.63
CA ALA A 289 -27.61 17.36 35.93
C ALA A 289 -26.47 17.61 36.96
N ALA A 290 -25.27 17.98 36.53
CA ALA A 290 -24.17 18.40 37.40
C ALA A 290 -24.36 19.78 38.00
N TYR A 291 -25.33 20.57 37.48
CA TYR A 291 -25.50 21.98 37.79
C TYR A 291 -26.71 22.22 38.69
N ILE A 292 -26.53 23.01 39.75
CA ILE A 292 -27.55 23.50 40.64
C ILE A 292 -27.66 25.02 40.44
N PRO A 293 -28.79 25.57 39.98
CA PRO A 293 -28.92 27.02 39.79
C PRO A 293 -28.76 27.77 41.12
N ALA A 294 -27.93 28.83 41.12
CA ALA A 294 -27.64 29.62 42.33
C ALA A 294 -28.91 30.24 42.96
N TRP A 295 -29.90 30.63 42.14
CA TRP A 295 -31.15 31.12 42.63
C TRP A 295 -31.91 30.14 43.52
N LYS A 296 -31.85 28.81 43.22
CA LYS A 296 -32.47 27.77 44.06
C LYS A 296 -31.77 27.64 45.40
N VAL A 297 -30.45 27.75 45.43
CA VAL A 297 -29.69 27.74 46.69
C VAL A 297 -30.06 28.94 47.54
N LEU A 298 -30.07 30.14 46.94
CA LEU A 298 -30.45 31.38 47.63
C LEU A 298 -31.95 31.37 48.11
N ALA A 299 -32.85 30.74 47.37
CA ALA A 299 -34.23 30.54 47.77
C ALA A 299 -34.39 29.43 48.84
N GLY A 300 -33.37 28.61 49.10
CA GLY A 300 -33.43 27.49 50.04
C GLY A 300 -34.12 26.23 49.50
N GLU A 301 -34.38 26.17 48.20
CA GLU A 301 -35.15 25.11 47.53
C GLU A 301 -34.35 23.85 47.23
N VAL A 302 -32.99 23.85 47.38
CA VAL A 302 -32.15 22.70 47.12
C VAL A 302 -32.18 21.71 48.29
N PRO A 303 -32.42 20.43 48.07
CA PRO A 303 -32.39 19.41 49.14
C PRO A 303 -31.04 19.37 49.84
N GLN A 304 -31.00 19.01 51.13
CA GLN A 304 -29.72 18.88 51.85
C GLN A 304 -28.83 17.79 51.27
N GLU A 305 -29.39 16.68 50.82
CA GLU A 305 -28.71 15.56 50.23
C GLU A 305 -27.91 15.91 48.95
N ASP A 306 -28.30 16.99 48.26
CA ASP A 306 -27.57 17.48 47.07
C ASP A 306 -26.33 18.35 47.43
N ILE A 307 -26.21 18.73 48.71
CA ILE A 307 -25.16 19.64 49.20
C ILE A 307 -24.25 18.97 50.24
N GLU A 308 -24.85 18.19 51.17
CA GLU A 308 -24.14 17.59 52.30
C GLU A 308 -22.99 16.71 51.86
N GLY A 309 -21.80 16.96 52.42
CA GLY A 309 -20.56 16.22 52.13
C GLY A 309 -20.01 16.45 50.73
N ARG A 310 -20.60 17.34 49.93
CA ARG A 310 -20.15 17.56 48.54
C ARG A 310 -19.26 18.79 48.42
N ILE A 311 -18.39 18.77 47.40
CA ILE A 311 -17.59 19.90 46.95
C ILE A 311 -18.45 20.75 46.02
N MET A 312 -18.71 22.00 46.43
CA MET A 312 -19.56 22.94 45.70
C MET A 312 -18.66 23.92 44.94
N LEU A 313 -18.69 23.84 43.61
CA LEU A 313 -17.97 24.79 42.75
C LEU A 313 -18.91 25.88 42.30
N VAL A 314 -18.63 27.14 42.67
CA VAL A 314 -19.43 28.30 42.28
C VAL A 314 -18.85 29.00 41.09
N GLY A 315 -19.60 29.09 39.99
CA GLY A 315 -19.17 29.77 38.76
C GLY A 315 -20.35 30.15 37.89
N THR A 316 -20.12 30.55 36.69
CA THR A 316 -21.15 31.07 35.79
C THR A 316 -21.21 30.32 34.47
N SER A 317 -22.48 30.04 34.04
CA SER A 317 -22.76 29.60 32.67
C SER A 317 -23.56 30.65 31.87
N ALA A 318 -23.82 31.83 32.45
CA ALA A 318 -24.64 32.87 31.81
C ALA A 318 -23.92 33.44 30.54
N PRO A 319 -24.67 33.71 29.44
CA PRO A 319 -24.17 34.38 28.28
C PRO A 319 -23.53 35.74 28.62
N GLY A 320 -22.33 36.00 28.09
CA GLY A 320 -21.56 37.22 28.37
C GLY A 320 -20.57 37.14 29.56
N LEU A 321 -20.71 36.10 30.39
CA LEU A 321 -19.78 35.80 31.48
C LEU A 321 -19.05 34.47 31.28
N LEU A 322 -19.28 33.85 30.12
CA LEU A 322 -18.81 32.51 29.79
C LEU A 322 -17.27 32.47 29.58
N ASP A 323 -16.62 31.68 30.40
CA ASP A 323 -15.29 31.12 30.09
C ASP A 323 -15.50 29.76 29.39
N LEU A 324 -15.70 29.81 28.07
CA LEU A 324 -15.89 28.58 27.28
C LEU A 324 -14.55 27.97 26.86
N ARG A 325 -14.43 26.68 27.04
CA ARG A 325 -13.26 25.89 26.68
C ARG A 325 -13.64 24.72 25.75
N ALA A 326 -12.77 24.41 24.81
CA ALA A 326 -12.92 23.22 24.00
C ALA A 326 -12.25 22.02 24.71
N THR A 327 -12.93 20.87 24.65
CA THR A 327 -12.43 19.58 25.14
C THR A 327 -12.41 18.55 23.99
N PRO A 328 -11.78 17.39 24.15
CA PRO A 328 -11.83 16.33 23.13
C PRO A 328 -13.23 15.90 22.71
N VAL A 329 -14.20 15.98 23.58
CA VAL A 329 -15.58 15.48 23.37
C VAL A 329 -16.57 16.57 23.02
N ASP A 330 -16.39 17.80 23.53
CA ASP A 330 -17.28 18.93 23.31
C ASP A 330 -16.52 20.17 22.85
N ALA A 331 -17.05 20.87 21.85
CA ALA A 331 -16.45 22.07 21.30
C ALA A 331 -16.46 23.28 22.23
N ALA A 332 -17.39 23.33 23.19
CA ALA A 332 -17.54 24.44 24.14
C ALA A 332 -18.21 23.96 25.42
N VAL A 333 -17.47 24.00 26.52
CA VAL A 333 -17.99 23.75 27.87
C VAL A 333 -17.58 24.89 28.78
N PRO A 334 -18.37 25.23 29.83
CA PRO A 334 -17.95 26.18 30.85
C PRO A 334 -16.64 25.71 31.53
N GLY A 335 -15.70 26.62 31.77
CA GLY A 335 -14.41 26.28 32.42
C GLY A 335 -14.59 25.59 33.77
N ILE A 336 -15.61 26.01 34.54
CA ILE A 336 -15.93 25.40 35.83
C ILE A 336 -16.30 23.91 35.73
N ASP A 337 -16.87 23.45 34.59
CA ASP A 337 -17.14 22.03 34.36
C ASP A 337 -15.88 21.20 34.27
N ILE A 338 -14.80 21.77 33.72
CA ILE A 338 -13.50 21.12 33.68
C ILE A 338 -12.94 20.95 35.08
N HIS A 339 -13.08 21.99 35.98
CA HIS A 339 -12.69 21.85 37.39
C HIS A 339 -13.49 20.74 38.08
N ALA A 340 -14.79 20.60 37.80
CA ALA A 340 -15.58 19.52 38.34
C ALA A 340 -15.07 18.15 37.84
N GLN A 341 -14.81 18.01 36.55
CA GLN A 341 -14.29 16.77 35.98
C GLN A 341 -12.87 16.40 36.48
N VAL A 342 -12.02 17.41 36.78
CA VAL A 342 -10.75 17.18 37.49
C VAL A 342 -11.00 16.52 38.84
N ILE A 343 -11.88 17.10 39.66
CA ILE A 343 -12.19 16.57 41.02
C ILE A 343 -12.79 15.16 40.89
N GLU A 344 -13.74 14.95 39.97
CA GLU A 344 -14.33 13.63 39.68
C GLU A 344 -13.23 12.61 39.35
N THR A 345 -12.28 12.97 38.50
CA THR A 345 -11.15 12.12 38.11
C THR A 345 -10.23 11.82 39.31
N LEU A 346 -9.88 12.84 40.10
CA LEU A 346 -9.02 12.68 41.28
C LEU A 346 -9.63 11.72 42.31
N LEU A 347 -10.96 11.81 42.55
CA LEU A 347 -11.66 10.99 43.53
C LEU A 347 -11.95 9.55 43.04
N THR A 348 -12.17 9.38 41.72
CA THR A 348 -12.41 8.04 41.15
C THR A 348 -11.16 7.26 40.85
N GLY A 349 -10.00 7.93 40.75
CA GLY A 349 -8.73 7.31 40.35
C GLY A 349 -8.69 6.84 38.89
N ARG A 350 -9.60 7.34 38.02
CA ARG A 350 -9.70 6.95 36.60
C ARG A 350 -8.91 7.90 35.72
N PHE A 351 -7.60 7.87 35.87
CA PHE A 351 -6.69 8.70 35.08
C PHE A 351 -6.45 8.08 33.73
N LEU A 352 -6.26 8.91 32.69
CA LEU A 352 -5.61 8.50 31.46
C LEU A 352 -4.11 8.71 31.63
N GLU A 353 -3.34 7.68 31.36
CA GLU A 353 -1.89 7.72 31.55
C GLU A 353 -1.18 7.63 30.20
N ARG A 354 -0.14 8.43 30.05
CA ARG A 354 0.86 8.27 29.02
C ARG A 354 2.19 7.98 29.69
N PRO A 355 2.52 6.69 29.91
CA PRO A 355 3.73 6.32 30.60
C PRO A 355 4.97 6.83 29.87
N ASP A 356 6.05 7.05 30.58
CA ASP A 356 7.35 7.45 30.05
C ASP A 356 7.92 6.45 29.02
N TYR A 357 7.63 5.14 29.20
CA TYR A 357 7.99 4.10 28.25
C TYR A 357 7.13 4.05 26.99
N ALA A 358 6.05 4.84 26.89
CA ALA A 358 5.12 4.81 25.76
C ALA A 358 5.84 5.08 24.43
N LEU A 359 6.77 6.05 24.40
CA LEU A 359 7.57 6.35 23.21
C LEU A 359 8.40 5.15 22.79
N ALA A 360 9.11 4.52 23.73
CA ALA A 360 9.95 3.36 23.45
C ALA A 360 9.12 2.16 22.96
N LEU A 361 7.94 1.95 23.52
CA LEU A 361 7.02 0.90 23.07
C LEU A 361 6.51 1.15 21.63
N GLU A 362 6.11 2.39 21.34
CA GLU A 362 5.66 2.80 20.00
C GLU A 362 6.78 2.61 18.96
N GLU A 363 8.03 2.96 19.29
CA GLU A 363 9.20 2.75 18.44
C GLU A 363 9.53 1.26 18.27
N LEU A 364 9.42 0.46 19.32
CA LEU A 364 9.61 -0.99 19.26
C LEU A 364 8.59 -1.65 18.34
N VAL A 365 7.32 -1.25 18.42
CA VAL A 365 6.24 -1.72 17.54
C VAL A 365 6.55 -1.34 16.10
N LEU A 366 6.95 -0.10 15.84
CA LEU A 366 7.33 0.37 14.51
C LEU A 366 8.51 -0.44 13.94
N LEU A 367 9.53 -0.67 14.74
CA LEU A 367 10.73 -1.43 14.35
C LEU A 367 10.38 -2.89 14.06
N ALA A 368 9.65 -3.55 14.96
CA ALA A 368 9.28 -4.97 14.83
C ALA A 368 8.43 -5.22 13.58
N PHE A 369 7.36 -4.45 13.41
CA PHE A 369 6.51 -4.56 12.22
C PHE A 369 7.21 -4.06 10.95
N GLY A 370 8.04 -3.01 11.05
CA GLY A 370 8.83 -2.51 9.93
C GLY A 370 9.79 -3.57 9.39
N ILE A 371 10.54 -4.23 10.26
CA ILE A 371 11.44 -5.34 9.88
C ILE A 371 10.63 -6.53 9.33
N MET A 372 9.54 -6.91 10.00
CA MET A 372 8.67 -8.00 9.54
C MET A 372 8.14 -7.73 8.12
N LEU A 373 7.59 -6.56 7.86
CA LEU A 373 7.07 -6.17 6.55
C LEU A 373 8.19 -6.12 5.51
N ALA A 374 9.34 -5.53 5.84
CA ALA A 374 10.50 -5.48 4.95
C ALA A 374 11.00 -6.87 4.52
N PHE A 375 10.88 -7.86 5.40
CA PHE A 375 11.29 -9.24 5.13
C PHE A 375 10.22 -10.05 4.38
N VAL A 376 8.95 -9.90 4.74
CA VAL A 376 7.83 -10.72 4.22
C VAL A 376 7.32 -10.20 2.87
N LEU A 377 7.07 -8.88 2.74
CA LEU A 377 6.38 -8.33 1.57
C LEU A 377 7.08 -8.59 0.22
N PRO A 378 8.42 -8.55 0.09
CA PRO A 378 9.08 -8.85 -1.19
C PRO A 378 8.96 -10.30 -1.65
N ARG A 379 8.50 -11.22 -0.78
CA ARG A 379 8.40 -12.66 -1.03
C ARG A 379 7.01 -13.13 -1.41
N VAL A 380 6.04 -12.23 -1.35
CA VAL A 380 4.62 -12.53 -1.62
C VAL A 380 4.09 -11.70 -2.78
N SER A 381 2.92 -12.07 -3.31
CA SER A 381 2.28 -11.31 -4.38
C SER A 381 1.85 -9.91 -3.91
N ALA A 382 1.68 -8.95 -4.82
CA ALA A 382 1.27 -7.59 -4.50
C ALA A 382 -0.08 -7.53 -3.74
N SER A 383 -1.04 -8.39 -4.09
CA SER A 383 -2.33 -8.48 -3.39
C SER A 383 -2.18 -9.00 -1.96
N THR A 384 -1.36 -10.03 -1.77
CA THR A 384 -1.04 -10.57 -0.44
C THR A 384 -0.28 -9.55 0.40
N SER A 385 0.66 -8.80 -0.20
CA SER A 385 1.39 -7.72 0.46
C SER A 385 0.43 -6.64 0.98
N ALA A 386 -0.53 -6.20 0.16
CA ALA A 386 -1.54 -5.24 0.58
C ALA A 386 -2.39 -5.79 1.75
N ALA A 387 -2.83 -7.05 1.68
CA ALA A 387 -3.60 -7.69 2.75
C ALA A 387 -2.83 -7.75 4.07
N ILE A 388 -1.54 -8.13 4.04
CA ILE A 388 -0.66 -8.14 5.23
C ILE A 388 -0.50 -6.73 5.79
N GLY A 389 -0.31 -5.72 4.94
CA GLY A 389 -0.22 -4.32 5.35
C GLY A 389 -1.50 -3.84 6.07
N PHE A 390 -2.67 -4.10 5.48
CA PHE A 390 -3.97 -3.78 6.11
C PHE A 390 -4.17 -4.50 7.43
N LEU A 391 -3.80 -5.78 7.52
CA LEU A 391 -3.89 -6.54 8.78
C LEU A 391 -2.98 -5.96 9.86
N THR A 392 -1.76 -5.58 9.50
CA THR A 392 -0.79 -4.95 10.42
C THR A 392 -1.33 -3.62 10.95
N ILE A 393 -1.86 -2.75 10.06
CA ILE A 393 -2.48 -1.49 10.43
C ILE A 393 -3.68 -1.73 11.37
N GLY A 394 -4.56 -2.67 11.02
CA GLY A 394 -5.71 -3.04 11.85
C GLY A 394 -5.30 -3.50 13.25
N LEU A 395 -4.26 -4.30 13.35
CA LEU A 395 -3.74 -4.80 14.63
C LEU A 395 -3.21 -3.66 15.53
N ILE A 396 -2.50 -2.71 14.95
CA ILE A 396 -1.98 -1.53 15.70
C ILE A 396 -3.13 -0.64 16.18
N LEU A 397 -4.11 -0.38 15.32
CA LEU A 397 -5.29 0.42 15.69
C LEU A 397 -6.11 -0.25 16.79
N ILE A 398 -6.37 -1.55 16.67
CA ILE A 398 -7.09 -2.33 17.68
C ILE A 398 -6.29 -2.40 18.98
N GLY A 399 -4.96 -2.60 18.90
CA GLY A 399 -4.08 -2.62 20.07
C GLY A 399 -4.08 -1.29 20.82
N GLY A 400 -3.96 -0.16 20.10
CA GLY A 400 -4.04 1.18 20.67
C GLY A 400 -5.40 1.47 21.32
N TRP A 401 -6.47 1.10 20.63
CA TRP A 401 -7.84 1.19 21.19
C TRP A 401 -8.03 0.35 22.44
N ALA A 402 -7.54 -0.90 22.44
CA ALA A 402 -7.65 -1.79 23.60
C ALA A 402 -6.83 -1.25 24.79
N ALA A 403 -5.65 -0.69 24.57
CA ALA A 403 -4.84 -0.04 25.59
C ALA A 403 -5.58 1.14 26.21
N PHE A 404 -6.25 1.98 25.40
CA PHE A 404 -7.09 3.08 25.88
C PHE A 404 -8.32 2.57 26.66
N ARG A 405 -9.08 1.64 26.06
CA ARG A 405 -10.38 1.23 26.62
C ARG A 405 -10.28 0.42 27.91
N TYR A 406 -9.27 -0.46 27.99
CA TYR A 406 -9.11 -1.40 29.10
C TYR A 406 -7.97 -1.04 30.05
N GLY A 407 -6.93 -0.37 29.54
CA GLY A 407 -5.75 0.01 30.31
C GLY A 407 -5.69 1.48 30.71
N ASN A 408 -6.61 2.34 30.20
CA ASN A 408 -6.54 3.80 30.32
C ASN A 408 -5.20 4.41 29.82
N LEU A 409 -4.53 3.71 28.86
CA LEU A 409 -3.22 4.11 28.36
C LEU A 409 -3.37 4.91 27.06
N LEU A 410 -2.68 6.03 26.95
CA LEU A 410 -2.59 6.86 25.77
C LEU A 410 -1.36 6.47 24.94
N LEU A 411 -1.50 5.41 24.12
CA LEU A 411 -0.50 5.01 23.12
C LEU A 411 -0.86 5.62 21.75
N ASP A 412 0.16 6.10 21.06
CA ASP A 412 -0.02 6.74 19.74
C ASP A 412 0.02 5.70 18.60
N PRO A 413 -1.12 5.33 18.00
CA PRO A 413 -1.15 4.43 16.85
C PRO A 413 -0.92 5.17 15.53
N SER A 414 -1.10 6.50 15.50
CA SER A 414 -1.19 7.28 14.27
C SER A 414 0.13 7.28 13.50
N TYR A 415 1.23 7.49 14.20
CA TYR A 415 2.55 7.53 13.58
C TYR A 415 3.02 6.15 13.05
N PRO A 416 2.98 5.05 13.82
CA PRO A 416 3.28 3.73 13.31
C PRO A 416 2.40 3.33 12.12
N VAL A 417 1.09 3.61 12.16
CA VAL A 417 0.15 3.32 11.06
C VAL A 417 0.53 4.09 9.80
N LEU A 418 0.80 5.38 9.90
CA LEU A 418 1.19 6.20 8.75
C LEU A 418 2.48 5.69 8.12
N PHE A 419 3.51 5.47 8.95
CA PHE A 419 4.81 5.01 8.45
C PHE A 419 4.75 3.61 7.83
N LEU A 420 4.15 2.64 8.51
CA LEU A 420 4.05 1.26 8.03
C LEU A 420 3.13 1.16 6.81
N GLY A 421 2.10 2.01 6.73
CA GLY A 421 1.28 2.18 5.53
C GLY A 421 2.09 2.66 4.33
N CYS A 422 2.89 3.72 4.49
CA CYS A 422 3.80 4.22 3.46
C CYS A 422 4.86 3.17 3.07
N LEU A 423 5.46 2.49 4.05
CA LEU A 423 6.44 1.43 3.81
C LEU A 423 5.82 0.28 3.00
N THR A 424 4.61 -0.16 3.38
CA THR A 424 3.86 -1.19 2.65
C THR A 424 3.58 -0.77 1.22
N ALA A 425 3.13 0.47 1.02
CA ALA A 425 2.85 1.02 -0.32
C ALA A 425 4.10 1.06 -1.19
N ILE A 426 5.23 1.54 -0.66
CA ILE A 426 6.51 1.61 -1.38
C ILE A 426 7.00 0.22 -1.79
N ILE A 427 6.98 -0.75 -0.86
CA ILE A 427 7.43 -2.11 -1.13
C ILE A 427 6.51 -2.79 -2.15
N THR A 428 5.19 -2.68 -1.98
CA THR A 428 4.20 -3.28 -2.89
C THR A 428 4.32 -2.69 -4.29
N PHE A 429 4.46 -1.37 -4.40
CA PHE A 429 4.67 -0.68 -5.66
C PHE A 429 5.96 -1.14 -6.36
N SER A 430 7.08 -1.20 -5.63
CA SER A 430 8.37 -1.66 -6.16
C SER A 430 8.32 -3.10 -6.65
N THR A 431 7.64 -3.99 -5.91
CA THR A 431 7.46 -5.40 -6.26
C THR A 431 6.60 -5.54 -7.52
N TYR A 432 5.51 -4.77 -7.62
CA TYR A 432 4.64 -4.76 -8.80
C TYR A 432 5.38 -4.29 -10.05
N HIS A 433 6.07 -3.15 -9.98
CA HIS A 433 6.82 -2.62 -11.13
C HIS A 433 7.99 -3.52 -11.54
N GLY A 434 8.67 -4.14 -10.59
CA GLY A 434 9.74 -5.12 -10.89
C GLY A 434 9.23 -6.33 -11.66
N ALA A 435 8.09 -6.89 -11.26
CA ALA A 435 7.45 -8.02 -11.93
C ALA A 435 6.97 -7.64 -13.35
N GLU A 436 6.38 -6.47 -13.51
CA GLU A 436 5.89 -5.98 -14.81
C GLU A 436 7.07 -5.66 -15.77
N ALA A 437 8.14 -5.07 -15.28
CA ALA A 437 9.35 -4.83 -16.08
C ALA A 437 9.96 -6.14 -16.60
N GLN A 438 9.98 -7.20 -15.79
CA GLN A 438 10.44 -8.52 -16.20
C GLN A 438 9.54 -9.14 -17.26
N ARG A 439 8.21 -9.04 -17.13
CA ARG A 439 7.25 -9.48 -18.14
C ARG A 439 7.41 -8.75 -19.46
N ASN A 440 7.58 -7.44 -19.41
CA ASN A 440 7.79 -6.63 -20.61
C ASN A 440 9.12 -6.95 -21.31
N LEU A 441 10.18 -7.25 -20.58
CA LEU A 441 11.44 -7.70 -21.15
C LEU A 441 11.24 -8.99 -21.95
N ILE A 442 10.52 -9.97 -21.41
CA ILE A 442 10.20 -11.24 -22.08
C ILE A 442 9.36 -11.00 -23.33
N ARG A 443 8.29 -10.19 -23.20
CA ARG A 443 7.44 -9.83 -24.36
C ARG A 443 8.24 -9.19 -25.48
N HIS A 444 9.15 -8.28 -25.19
CA HIS A 444 9.99 -7.64 -26.19
C HIS A 444 11.03 -8.60 -26.80
N ALA A 445 11.66 -9.45 -26.00
CA ALA A 445 12.68 -10.38 -26.48
C ALA A 445 12.11 -11.45 -27.42
N PHE A 446 10.92 -11.92 -27.17
CA PHE A 446 10.30 -13.04 -27.89
C PHE A 446 9.13 -12.66 -28.81
N GLY A 447 8.56 -11.46 -28.64
CA GLY A 447 7.38 -11.01 -29.40
C GLY A 447 7.60 -10.90 -30.91
N GLN A 448 8.84 -10.82 -31.36
CA GLN A 448 9.18 -10.77 -32.78
C GLN A 448 9.34 -12.16 -33.42
N TYR A 449 9.46 -13.23 -32.61
CA TYR A 449 9.79 -14.58 -33.08
C TYR A 449 8.70 -15.61 -32.80
N LEU A 450 7.82 -15.33 -31.82
CA LEU A 450 6.79 -16.27 -31.36
C LEU A 450 5.39 -15.73 -31.55
N ALA A 451 4.43 -16.64 -31.67
CA ALA A 451 3.00 -16.30 -31.64
C ALA A 451 2.66 -15.58 -30.30
N PRO A 452 1.78 -14.54 -30.32
CA PRO A 452 1.44 -13.77 -29.11
C PRO A 452 0.97 -14.61 -27.93
N ALA A 453 0.22 -15.69 -28.18
CA ALA A 453 -0.24 -16.62 -27.14
C ALA A 453 0.91 -17.35 -26.44
N LEU A 454 1.98 -17.71 -27.18
CA LEU A 454 3.16 -18.36 -26.64
C LEU A 454 4.02 -17.39 -25.85
N VAL A 455 4.13 -16.14 -26.31
CA VAL A 455 4.83 -15.06 -25.58
C VAL A 455 4.17 -14.80 -24.23
N GLU A 456 2.84 -14.79 -24.18
CA GLU A 456 2.10 -14.57 -22.94
C GLU A 456 2.30 -15.74 -21.94
N GLN A 457 2.31 -16.98 -22.39
CA GLN A 457 2.61 -18.15 -21.55
C GLN A 457 4.02 -18.10 -20.98
N LEU A 458 5.02 -17.69 -21.79
CA LEU A 458 6.40 -17.51 -21.35
C LEU A 458 6.54 -16.37 -20.32
N ALA A 459 5.81 -15.27 -20.52
CA ALA A 459 5.81 -14.14 -19.60
C ALA A 459 5.18 -14.49 -18.24
N GLN A 460 4.23 -15.44 -18.21
CA GLN A 460 3.62 -15.92 -16.97
C GLN A 460 4.49 -16.94 -16.22
N THR A 461 5.34 -17.69 -16.92
CA THR A 461 6.21 -18.72 -16.34
C THR A 461 7.67 -18.58 -16.81
N PRO A 462 8.38 -17.53 -16.39
CA PRO A 462 9.76 -17.23 -16.83
C PRO A 462 10.77 -18.34 -16.52
N GLU A 463 10.49 -19.16 -15.51
CA GLU A 463 11.34 -20.27 -15.06
C GLU A 463 11.49 -21.40 -16.10
N ARG A 464 10.63 -21.44 -17.12
CA ARG A 464 10.70 -22.39 -18.24
C ARG A 464 11.71 -22.00 -19.32
N LEU A 465 12.29 -20.80 -19.24
CA LEU A 465 13.37 -20.38 -20.13
C LEU A 465 14.71 -20.96 -19.63
N VAL A 466 15.14 -22.04 -20.26
CA VAL A 466 16.46 -22.60 -20.00
C VAL A 466 17.50 -21.77 -20.75
N LEU A 467 18.38 -21.09 -20.01
CA LEU A 467 19.56 -20.40 -20.55
C LEU A 467 20.63 -21.45 -20.83
N GLY A 468 20.77 -21.82 -22.11
CA GLY A 468 21.68 -22.85 -22.58
C GLY A 468 20.98 -23.75 -23.61
N GLY A 469 21.70 -24.59 -24.31
CA GLY A 469 21.13 -25.54 -25.25
C GLY A 469 20.53 -26.74 -24.52
N GLU A 470 19.28 -27.08 -24.82
CA GLU A 470 18.65 -28.34 -24.40
C GLU A 470 18.43 -29.25 -25.60
N GLU A 471 18.55 -30.56 -25.41
CA GLU A 471 18.25 -31.54 -26.46
C GLU A 471 16.72 -31.77 -26.47
N ARG A 472 16.10 -31.55 -27.63
CA ARG A 472 14.69 -31.75 -27.87
C ARG A 472 14.41 -32.43 -29.20
N GLU A 473 13.29 -33.15 -29.30
CA GLU A 473 12.78 -33.58 -30.60
C GLU A 473 12.05 -32.40 -31.25
N MET A 474 12.54 -31.97 -32.40
CA MET A 474 12.13 -30.76 -33.10
C MET A 474 11.67 -31.09 -34.50
N THR A 475 10.69 -30.32 -35.00
CA THR A 475 10.41 -30.28 -36.45
C THR A 475 10.94 -28.96 -37.00
N VAL A 476 11.77 -29.05 -38.02
CA VAL A 476 12.41 -27.89 -38.66
C VAL A 476 11.90 -27.76 -40.09
N LEU A 477 11.66 -26.55 -40.52
CA LEU A 477 11.24 -26.17 -41.86
C LEU A 477 12.23 -25.19 -42.46
N PHE A 478 12.62 -25.47 -43.69
CA PHE A 478 13.32 -24.53 -44.58
C PHE A 478 12.43 -24.24 -45.77
N SER A 479 12.35 -22.98 -46.18
CA SER A 479 11.77 -22.61 -47.47
C SER A 479 12.66 -21.63 -48.21
N ASP A 480 12.77 -21.79 -49.53
CA ASP A 480 13.59 -20.91 -50.38
C ASP A 480 12.81 -20.58 -51.67
N VAL A 481 13.09 -19.40 -52.27
CA VAL A 481 12.41 -18.93 -53.45
C VAL A 481 13.15 -19.42 -54.71
N ARG A 482 12.42 -20.09 -55.56
CA ARG A 482 12.98 -20.60 -56.83
C ARG A 482 13.21 -19.47 -57.83
N GLY A 483 14.47 -19.31 -58.26
CA GLY A 483 14.86 -18.33 -59.27
C GLY A 483 14.79 -16.88 -58.78
N PHE A 484 14.97 -16.63 -57.51
CA PHE A 484 14.89 -15.28 -56.90
C PHE A 484 15.87 -14.30 -57.58
N THR A 485 17.05 -14.77 -58.03
CA THR A 485 18.04 -13.94 -58.77
C THR A 485 17.41 -13.28 -60.00
N ALA A 486 16.59 -14.00 -60.79
CA ALA A 486 15.91 -13.40 -61.94
C ALA A 486 14.84 -12.37 -61.54
N ILE A 487 14.18 -12.59 -60.40
CA ILE A 487 13.20 -11.63 -59.87
C ILE A 487 13.93 -10.39 -59.31
N SER A 488 15.02 -10.55 -58.56
CA SER A 488 15.78 -9.44 -58.03
C SER A 488 16.46 -8.57 -59.10
N GLU A 489 16.81 -9.17 -60.25
CA GLU A 489 17.36 -8.44 -61.39
C GLU A 489 16.38 -7.45 -62.00
N LEU A 490 15.05 -7.71 -61.93
CA LEU A 490 14.03 -6.75 -62.34
C LEU A 490 13.98 -5.48 -61.48
N TYR A 491 14.58 -5.53 -60.27
CA TYR A 491 14.59 -4.42 -59.32
C TYR A 491 16.01 -3.84 -59.16
N LYS A 492 16.94 -4.11 -60.10
CA LYS A 492 18.35 -3.70 -60.01
C LYS A 492 18.49 -2.18 -59.78
N ASP A 493 17.65 -1.41 -60.40
CA ASP A 493 17.66 0.06 -60.33
C ASP A 493 16.68 0.61 -59.29
N ASP A 494 15.93 -0.27 -58.56
CA ASP A 494 15.00 0.11 -57.48
C ASP A 494 15.20 -0.76 -56.26
N PRO A 495 16.20 -0.47 -55.40
CA PRO A 495 16.48 -1.20 -54.16
C PRO A 495 15.30 -1.09 -53.12
N GLN A 496 14.54 0.01 -53.12
CA GLN A 496 13.41 0.18 -52.24
C GLN A 496 12.24 -0.69 -52.67
N GLY A 497 11.99 -0.80 -53.97
CA GLY A 497 11.01 -1.71 -54.53
C GLY A 497 11.34 -3.17 -54.21
N LEU A 498 12.63 -3.58 -54.30
CA LEU A 498 13.07 -4.92 -53.91
C LEU A 498 12.80 -5.18 -52.41
N THR A 499 13.13 -4.22 -51.55
CA THR A 499 12.89 -4.35 -50.12
C THR A 499 11.38 -4.49 -49.80
N SER A 500 10.54 -3.68 -50.45
CA SER A 500 9.10 -3.77 -50.32
C SER A 500 8.56 -5.11 -50.83
N LEU A 501 9.08 -5.60 -51.93
CA LEU A 501 8.72 -6.90 -52.49
C LEU A 501 9.07 -8.04 -51.55
N MET A 502 10.30 -8.00 -50.94
CA MET A 502 10.74 -8.96 -49.92
C MET A 502 9.84 -8.95 -48.71
N HIS A 503 9.44 -7.78 -48.23
CA HIS A 503 8.51 -7.67 -47.12
C HIS A 503 7.14 -8.28 -47.44
N ARG A 504 6.60 -8.00 -48.64
CA ARG A 504 5.34 -8.61 -49.14
C ARG A 504 5.42 -10.13 -49.28
N LEU A 505 6.60 -10.69 -49.61
CA LEU A 505 6.86 -12.12 -49.66
C LEU A 505 6.97 -12.77 -48.30
N LEU A 506 7.87 -12.24 -47.44
CA LEU A 506 8.18 -12.87 -46.17
C LEU A 506 7.07 -12.80 -45.14
N THR A 507 6.24 -11.72 -45.16
CA THR A 507 5.13 -11.54 -44.20
C THR A 507 4.10 -12.67 -44.25
N PRO A 508 3.50 -13.06 -45.38
CA PRO A 508 2.53 -14.15 -45.41
C PRO A 508 3.14 -15.51 -45.08
N LEU A 509 4.42 -15.75 -45.43
CA LEU A 509 5.12 -16.98 -45.09
C LEU A 509 5.36 -17.09 -43.61
N THR A 510 5.85 -16.03 -42.99
CA THR A 510 6.01 -15.91 -41.53
C THR A 510 4.70 -16.14 -40.79
N ASN A 511 3.62 -15.47 -41.23
CA ASN A 511 2.31 -15.62 -40.63
C ASN A 511 1.76 -17.06 -40.72
N ALA A 512 2.11 -17.82 -41.76
CA ALA A 512 1.76 -19.23 -41.87
C ALA A 512 2.46 -20.08 -40.81
N ILE A 513 3.74 -19.85 -40.58
CA ILE A 513 4.54 -20.55 -39.56
C ILE A 513 4.05 -20.20 -38.14
N VAL A 514 3.94 -18.89 -37.82
CA VAL A 514 3.50 -18.40 -36.51
C VAL A 514 2.07 -18.79 -36.21
N GLY A 515 1.18 -18.77 -37.22
CA GLY A 515 -0.23 -19.19 -37.10
C GLY A 515 -0.39 -20.66 -36.70
N GLN A 516 0.59 -21.51 -37.02
CA GLN A 516 0.64 -22.92 -36.61
C GLN A 516 1.56 -23.16 -35.38
N GLU A 517 1.74 -22.13 -34.54
CA GLU A 517 2.57 -22.16 -33.30
C GLU A 517 4.06 -22.47 -33.57
N GLY A 518 4.56 -22.16 -34.76
CA GLY A 518 5.97 -22.27 -35.10
C GLY A 518 6.78 -21.05 -34.60
N THR A 519 8.06 -21.26 -34.41
CA THR A 519 9.04 -20.25 -34.07
C THR A 519 9.86 -19.91 -35.30
N ILE A 520 10.01 -18.63 -35.63
CA ILE A 520 10.93 -18.19 -36.68
C ILE A 520 12.34 -18.16 -36.11
N ASP A 521 13.27 -18.89 -36.75
CA ASP A 521 14.68 -18.80 -36.41
C ASP A 521 15.35 -17.56 -37.06
N LYS A 522 15.35 -17.53 -38.36
CA LYS A 522 15.97 -16.42 -39.12
C LYS A 522 15.51 -16.40 -40.58
N TYR A 523 15.78 -15.28 -41.20
CA TYR A 523 15.71 -15.13 -42.64
C TYR A 523 17.14 -15.21 -43.21
N ILE A 524 17.31 -15.97 -44.30
CA ILE A 524 18.63 -16.15 -44.97
C ILE A 524 18.45 -15.69 -46.42
N GLY A 525 18.56 -14.37 -46.65
CA GLY A 525 18.18 -13.79 -47.93
C GLY A 525 16.65 -13.89 -48.14
N ASP A 526 16.24 -14.63 -49.16
CA ASP A 526 14.86 -14.94 -49.51
C ASP A 526 14.32 -16.24 -48.87
N ALA A 527 15.19 -16.95 -48.13
CA ALA A 527 14.83 -18.16 -47.41
C ALA A 527 14.31 -17.87 -45.99
N VAL A 528 13.33 -18.68 -45.53
CA VAL A 528 12.80 -18.66 -44.19
C VAL A 528 13.12 -19.97 -43.47
N MET A 529 13.69 -19.88 -42.29
CA MET A 529 13.86 -20.99 -41.37
C MET A 529 12.95 -20.89 -40.18
N GLY A 530 12.19 -21.92 -39.92
CA GLY A 530 11.31 -22.03 -38.77
C GLY A 530 11.38 -23.41 -38.12
N PHE A 531 10.96 -23.50 -36.85
CA PHE A 531 10.94 -24.76 -36.12
C PHE A 531 9.77 -24.82 -35.13
N TRP A 532 9.42 -26.00 -34.66
CA TRP A 532 8.37 -26.29 -33.71
C TRP A 532 8.90 -27.08 -32.53
N ASN A 533 8.15 -27.05 -31.40
CA ASN A 533 8.39 -27.74 -30.14
C ASN A 533 9.43 -27.07 -29.24
N ALA A 534 9.77 -25.81 -29.50
CA ALA A 534 10.54 -24.95 -28.61
C ALA A 534 10.23 -23.47 -28.88
N PRO A 535 10.32 -22.60 -27.88
CA PRO A 535 10.72 -22.84 -26.48
C PRO A 535 9.67 -23.58 -25.65
N LEU A 536 8.40 -23.58 -26.09
CA LEU A 536 7.32 -24.33 -25.45
C LEU A 536 7.08 -25.66 -26.18
N THR A 537 6.55 -26.63 -25.46
CA THR A 537 6.11 -27.89 -26.05
C THR A 537 4.90 -27.68 -26.92
N VAL A 538 4.98 -28.07 -28.18
CA VAL A 538 3.89 -27.96 -29.16
C VAL A 538 3.44 -29.37 -29.52
N PRO A 539 2.26 -29.80 -29.07
CA PRO A 539 1.73 -31.11 -29.43
C PRO A 539 1.53 -31.26 -30.95
N GLN A 540 1.83 -32.43 -31.49
CA GLN A 540 1.72 -32.75 -32.91
C GLN A 540 2.46 -31.74 -33.80
N HIS A 541 3.67 -31.34 -33.38
CA HIS A 541 4.47 -30.34 -34.07
C HIS A 541 4.81 -30.71 -35.52
N GLU A 542 4.91 -32.00 -35.84
CA GLU A 542 5.10 -32.50 -37.18
C GLU A 542 3.94 -32.15 -38.11
N LEU A 543 2.69 -32.35 -37.61
CA LEU A 543 1.47 -32.05 -38.35
C LEU A 543 1.25 -30.55 -38.52
N LYS A 544 1.60 -29.75 -37.49
CA LYS A 544 1.54 -28.30 -37.56
C LYS A 544 2.54 -27.72 -38.56
N ALA A 545 3.72 -28.28 -38.64
CA ALA A 545 4.72 -27.89 -39.65
C ALA A 545 4.24 -28.22 -41.08
N CYS A 546 3.60 -29.36 -41.28
CA CYS A 546 2.95 -29.71 -42.55
C CYS A 546 1.80 -28.76 -42.90
N ALA A 547 0.96 -28.42 -41.92
CA ALA A 547 -0.13 -27.45 -42.15
C ALA A 547 0.44 -26.07 -42.52
N ALA A 548 1.48 -25.61 -41.82
CA ALA A 548 2.16 -24.35 -42.11
C ALA A 548 2.72 -24.32 -43.56
N ALA A 549 3.34 -25.40 -44.00
CA ALA A 549 3.86 -25.49 -45.37
C ALA A 549 2.77 -25.38 -46.43
N LEU A 550 1.62 -26.02 -46.22
CA LEU A 550 0.49 -25.89 -47.13
C LEU A 550 -0.09 -24.47 -47.10
N ASP A 551 -0.21 -23.87 -45.89
CA ASP A 551 -0.66 -22.49 -45.76
C ASP A 551 0.32 -21.50 -46.45
N MET A 552 1.63 -21.77 -46.44
CA MET A 552 2.62 -20.96 -47.17
C MET A 552 2.35 -21.00 -48.66
N ILE A 553 2.07 -22.18 -49.25
CA ILE A 553 1.79 -22.36 -50.67
C ILE A 553 0.45 -21.63 -51.04
N ASP A 554 -0.60 -21.78 -50.23
CA ASP A 554 -1.88 -21.15 -50.46
C ASP A 554 -1.75 -19.60 -50.44
N ARG A 555 -1.06 -19.05 -49.44
CA ARG A 555 -0.85 -17.60 -49.33
C ARG A 555 0.03 -17.06 -50.45
N LEU A 556 1.02 -17.83 -50.89
CA LEU A 556 1.87 -17.46 -52.03
C LEU A 556 1.09 -17.40 -53.33
N ALA A 557 0.11 -18.30 -53.50
CA ALA A 557 -0.78 -18.28 -54.66
C ALA A 557 -1.68 -17.02 -54.69
N VAL A 558 -2.11 -16.57 -53.51
CA VAL A 558 -2.87 -15.31 -53.40
C VAL A 558 -1.98 -14.12 -53.76
N LEU A 559 -0.77 -14.03 -53.16
CA LEU A 559 0.19 -12.96 -53.44
C LEU A 559 0.57 -12.90 -54.93
N ASN A 560 0.78 -14.05 -55.54
CA ASN A 560 1.08 -14.11 -57.00
C ASN A 560 -0.06 -13.56 -57.84
N ARG A 561 -1.30 -13.82 -57.47
CA ARG A 561 -2.51 -13.31 -58.16
C ARG A 561 -2.56 -11.79 -58.06
N GLU A 562 -2.39 -11.25 -56.86
CA GLU A 562 -2.36 -9.80 -56.63
C GLU A 562 -1.26 -9.14 -57.48
N ARG A 563 -0.06 -9.69 -57.46
CA ARG A 563 1.08 -9.17 -58.21
C ARG A 563 0.88 -9.27 -59.74
N GLN A 564 0.21 -10.31 -60.21
CA GLN A 564 -0.14 -10.47 -61.63
C GLN A 564 -1.13 -9.37 -62.07
N GLU A 565 -2.13 -9.06 -61.25
CA GLU A 565 -3.10 -8.00 -61.54
C GLU A 565 -2.40 -6.62 -61.54
N GLU A 566 -1.51 -6.36 -60.57
CA GLU A 566 -0.73 -5.12 -60.52
C GLU A 566 0.19 -4.98 -61.75
N ALA A 567 0.92 -6.04 -62.12
CA ALA A 567 1.76 -6.04 -63.29
C ALA A 567 1.02 -5.81 -64.61
N ASN A 568 -0.14 -6.46 -64.75
CA ASN A 568 -1.01 -6.26 -65.92
C ASN A 568 -1.49 -4.83 -66.02
N ALA A 569 -1.88 -4.22 -64.87
CA ALA A 569 -2.35 -2.83 -64.80
C ALA A 569 -1.21 -1.82 -65.14
N ALA A 570 0.04 -2.17 -64.75
CA ALA A 570 1.22 -1.33 -64.98
C ALA A 570 1.91 -1.60 -66.32
N GLY A 571 1.50 -2.63 -67.08
CA GLY A 571 2.15 -3.04 -68.34
C GLY A 571 3.59 -3.59 -68.12
N GLN A 572 3.87 -4.13 -66.94
CA GLN A 572 5.19 -4.62 -66.53
C GLN A 572 5.30 -6.15 -66.68
N PRO A 573 6.50 -6.71 -66.85
CA PRO A 573 6.70 -8.15 -66.86
C PRO A 573 6.41 -8.75 -65.48
N PHE A 574 5.76 -9.91 -65.45
CA PHE A 574 5.44 -10.65 -64.25
C PHE A 574 6.20 -11.97 -64.18
N LEU A 575 6.88 -12.17 -63.04
CA LEU A 575 7.47 -13.45 -62.66
C LEU A 575 6.82 -13.92 -61.35
N PRO A 576 6.16 -15.10 -61.36
CA PRO A 576 5.54 -15.64 -60.16
C PRO A 576 6.57 -16.11 -59.17
N PHE A 577 6.30 -15.90 -57.88
CA PHE A 577 7.04 -16.55 -56.83
C PHE A 577 6.69 -18.04 -56.79
N ARG A 578 7.73 -18.87 -56.70
CA ARG A 578 7.61 -20.30 -56.39
C ARG A 578 8.57 -20.61 -55.27
N ILE A 579 8.15 -21.40 -54.30
CA ILE A 579 9.03 -21.81 -53.17
C ILE A 579 9.22 -23.31 -53.15
N GLY A 580 10.40 -23.73 -52.69
CA GLY A 580 10.68 -25.08 -52.23
C GLY A 580 10.58 -25.11 -50.70
N ILE A 581 10.02 -26.17 -50.13
CA ILE A 581 9.91 -26.37 -48.69
C ILE A 581 10.43 -27.75 -48.32
N GLY A 582 11.36 -27.77 -47.36
CA GLY A 582 11.87 -29.00 -46.76
C GLY A 582 11.55 -29.07 -45.29
N ILE A 583 10.94 -30.16 -44.83
CA ILE A 583 10.58 -30.37 -43.40
C ILE A 583 11.19 -31.66 -42.91
N ASN A 584 11.82 -31.58 -41.73
CA ASN A 584 12.35 -32.80 -41.11
C ASN A 584 12.18 -32.74 -39.57
N THR A 585 11.99 -33.93 -38.96
CA THR A 585 11.84 -34.11 -37.54
C THR A 585 12.95 -34.94 -36.96
N GLY A 586 13.52 -34.52 -35.86
CA GLY A 586 14.55 -35.27 -35.12
C GLY A 586 15.06 -34.55 -33.88
N ARG A 587 16.00 -35.21 -33.20
CA ARG A 587 16.64 -34.61 -32.00
C ARG A 587 17.60 -33.49 -32.39
N CYS A 588 17.42 -32.33 -31.80
CA CYS A 588 18.22 -31.14 -32.01
C CYS A 588 18.56 -30.50 -30.68
N ILE A 589 19.60 -29.67 -30.65
CA ILE A 589 19.96 -28.79 -29.57
C ILE A 589 19.30 -27.44 -29.86
N VAL A 590 18.43 -26.96 -28.97
CA VAL A 590 17.77 -25.67 -29.09
C VAL A 590 18.05 -24.79 -27.89
N GLY A 591 18.27 -23.49 -28.10
CA GLY A 591 18.57 -22.55 -27.03
C GLY A 591 19.20 -21.26 -27.55
N ASN A 592 19.71 -20.45 -26.61
CA ASN A 592 20.45 -19.24 -26.95
C ASN A 592 21.84 -19.60 -27.46
N LEU A 593 22.00 -19.56 -28.79
CA LEU A 593 23.23 -19.96 -29.52
C LEU A 593 23.92 -18.71 -30.07
N GLY A 594 25.23 -18.63 -29.92
CA GLY A 594 26.03 -17.52 -30.41
C GLY A 594 27.23 -17.21 -29.50
N SER A 595 27.66 -15.96 -29.51
CA SER A 595 28.72 -15.45 -28.63
C SER A 595 28.13 -14.64 -27.48
N ASP A 596 28.96 -14.31 -26.49
CA ASP A 596 28.58 -13.44 -25.36
C ASP A 596 28.07 -12.05 -25.79
N LEU A 597 28.47 -11.59 -26.97
CA LEU A 597 28.09 -10.30 -27.53
C LEU A 597 26.85 -10.35 -28.43
N ARG A 598 26.57 -11.50 -29.03
CA ARG A 598 25.43 -11.69 -29.94
C ARG A 598 24.98 -13.15 -29.93
N PHE A 599 23.80 -13.38 -29.46
CA PHE A 599 23.16 -14.70 -29.48
C PHE A 599 21.76 -14.58 -30.07
N ASN A 600 21.30 -15.66 -30.69
CA ASN A 600 19.92 -15.80 -31.15
C ASN A 600 19.38 -17.10 -30.57
N TYR A 601 18.07 -17.11 -30.29
CA TYR A 601 17.39 -18.35 -29.95
C TYR A 601 17.24 -19.17 -31.23
N SER A 602 17.98 -20.29 -31.33
CA SER A 602 18.12 -21.05 -32.57
C SER A 602 18.22 -22.53 -32.27
N VAL A 603 18.22 -23.35 -33.34
CA VAL A 603 18.29 -24.80 -33.30
C VAL A 603 19.50 -25.31 -34.08
N LEU A 604 20.21 -26.29 -33.52
CA LEU A 604 21.35 -26.97 -34.14
C LEU A 604 21.18 -28.49 -34.11
N GLY A 605 21.59 -29.15 -35.15
CA GLY A 605 21.61 -30.63 -35.22
C GLY A 605 21.54 -31.14 -36.65
N ASP A 606 21.79 -32.43 -36.81
CA ASP A 606 21.69 -33.08 -38.11
C ASP A 606 20.31 -32.96 -38.79
N PRO A 607 19.15 -33.05 -38.02
CA PRO A 607 17.83 -32.84 -38.61
C PRO A 607 17.65 -31.50 -39.28
N VAL A 608 18.33 -30.44 -38.83
CA VAL A 608 18.29 -29.10 -39.42
C VAL A 608 18.94 -29.13 -40.82
N ASN A 609 20.10 -29.79 -40.93
CA ASN A 609 20.78 -29.91 -42.20
C ASN A 609 20.00 -30.79 -43.20
N VAL A 610 19.32 -31.84 -42.69
CA VAL A 610 18.45 -32.68 -43.53
C VAL A 610 17.28 -31.85 -44.06
N ALA A 611 16.59 -31.06 -43.23
CA ALA A 611 15.50 -30.21 -43.68
C ALA A 611 15.92 -29.24 -44.80
N SER A 612 17.08 -28.59 -44.65
CA SER A 612 17.65 -27.71 -45.68
C SER A 612 17.96 -28.45 -46.99
N ARG A 613 18.50 -29.67 -46.89
CA ARG A 613 18.76 -30.49 -48.10
C ARG A 613 17.50 -30.96 -48.77
N LEU A 614 16.43 -31.32 -48.01
CA LEU A 614 15.15 -31.69 -48.53
C LEU A 614 14.49 -30.52 -49.32
N GLU A 615 14.69 -29.29 -48.82
CA GLU A 615 14.27 -28.10 -49.55
C GLU A 615 14.95 -28.06 -50.93
N GLY A 616 16.28 -28.18 -50.99
CA GLY A 616 17.03 -28.18 -52.25
C GLY A 616 16.59 -29.29 -53.23
N GLN A 617 16.21 -30.48 -52.71
CA GLN A 617 15.71 -31.61 -53.55
C GLN A 617 14.35 -31.34 -54.18
N THR A 618 13.56 -30.39 -53.65
CA THR A 618 12.27 -30.03 -54.24
C THR A 618 12.36 -29.65 -55.72
N LYS A 619 13.50 -29.10 -56.11
CA LYS A 619 13.79 -28.74 -57.52
C LYS A 619 14.00 -29.97 -58.41
N LEU A 620 14.66 -30.99 -57.90
CA LEU A 620 14.94 -32.22 -58.63
C LEU A 620 13.70 -33.03 -58.88
N TYR A 621 12.86 -33.20 -57.82
CA TYR A 621 11.64 -33.98 -57.91
C TYR A 621 10.46 -33.19 -58.51
N GLY A 622 10.61 -31.88 -58.72
CA GLY A 622 9.56 -31.02 -59.27
C GLY A 622 8.36 -30.76 -58.36
N VAL A 623 8.51 -31.00 -57.05
CA VAL A 623 7.45 -30.82 -56.06
C VAL A 623 7.71 -29.63 -55.17
N PRO A 624 6.68 -28.96 -54.62
CA PRO A 624 6.87 -27.78 -53.76
C PRO A 624 7.33 -28.13 -52.33
N ILE A 625 6.93 -29.28 -51.81
CA ILE A 625 7.16 -29.65 -50.39
C ILE A 625 7.74 -31.07 -50.35
N ILE A 626 8.88 -31.22 -49.64
CA ILE A 626 9.46 -32.53 -49.29
C ILE A 626 9.58 -32.67 -47.79
N ILE A 627 9.16 -33.80 -47.25
CA ILE A 627 9.20 -34.11 -45.82
C ILE A 627 10.00 -35.39 -45.59
N GLY A 628 10.82 -35.43 -44.54
CA GLY A 628 11.60 -36.58 -44.12
C GLY A 628 10.73 -37.68 -43.51
N SER A 629 11.34 -38.88 -43.31
CA SER A 629 10.64 -40.08 -42.89
C SER A 629 9.79 -39.92 -41.65
N ARG A 630 10.38 -39.40 -40.55
CA ARG A 630 9.68 -39.23 -39.26
C ARG A 630 8.50 -38.27 -39.37
N THR A 631 8.63 -37.18 -40.11
CA THR A 631 7.52 -36.24 -40.40
C THR A 631 6.47 -36.91 -41.27
N GLY A 632 6.90 -37.64 -42.29
CA GLY A 632 6.03 -38.35 -43.22
C GLY A 632 5.17 -39.43 -42.54
N ASP A 633 5.77 -40.21 -41.64
CA ASP A 633 5.05 -41.23 -40.89
C ASP A 633 3.89 -40.67 -40.07
N LYS A 634 4.03 -39.48 -39.51
CA LYS A 634 2.96 -38.77 -38.82
C LYS A 634 1.97 -38.11 -39.82
N ALA A 635 2.51 -37.53 -40.90
CA ALA A 635 1.69 -36.79 -41.86
C ALA A 635 0.72 -37.70 -42.63
N LYS A 636 1.06 -38.95 -42.90
CA LYS A 636 0.24 -39.93 -43.60
C LYS A 636 -1.16 -40.13 -43.04
N GLU A 637 -1.31 -39.84 -41.74
CA GLU A 637 -2.60 -40.00 -41.03
C GLU A 637 -3.63 -38.93 -41.39
N LYS A 638 -3.16 -37.71 -41.75
CA LYS A 638 -4.04 -36.54 -41.92
C LYS A 638 -3.82 -35.77 -43.21
N PHE A 639 -2.78 -36.07 -43.98
CA PHE A 639 -2.42 -35.32 -45.18
C PHE A 639 -2.28 -36.22 -46.38
N ALA A 640 -2.46 -35.67 -47.55
CA ALA A 640 -2.18 -36.32 -48.83
C ALA A 640 -0.65 -36.37 -49.03
N THR A 641 -0.03 -37.47 -48.66
CA THR A 641 1.41 -37.69 -48.82
C THR A 641 1.66 -38.78 -49.83
N LEU A 642 2.71 -38.58 -50.65
CA LEU A 642 3.18 -39.57 -51.62
C LEU A 642 4.67 -39.85 -51.39
N GLU A 643 5.03 -41.09 -51.34
CA GLU A 643 6.47 -41.48 -51.23
C GLU A 643 7.21 -41.05 -52.50
N LEU A 644 8.32 -40.29 -52.31
CA LEU A 644 9.10 -39.84 -53.46
C LEU A 644 10.23 -40.80 -53.77
N ASP A 645 11.05 -41.10 -52.79
CA ASP A 645 12.27 -41.89 -53.04
C ASP A 645 12.86 -42.41 -51.70
N LEU A 646 13.84 -43.31 -51.83
CA LEU A 646 14.73 -43.72 -50.78
C LEU A 646 16.11 -43.10 -51.06
N VAL A 647 16.49 -42.11 -50.25
CA VAL A 647 17.70 -41.32 -50.52
C VAL A 647 18.75 -41.47 -49.41
N THR A 648 20.02 -41.55 -49.81
CA THR A 648 21.13 -41.38 -48.90
C THR A 648 21.64 -39.96 -49.07
N VAL A 649 21.53 -39.16 -47.98
CA VAL A 649 21.98 -37.77 -47.97
C VAL A 649 23.51 -37.78 -47.81
N LYS A 650 24.24 -37.00 -48.58
CA LYS A 650 25.70 -36.92 -48.52
C LYS A 650 26.23 -36.76 -47.07
N GLY A 651 27.05 -37.71 -46.61
CA GLY A 651 27.59 -37.75 -45.26
C GLY A 651 26.81 -38.62 -44.26
N LYS A 652 25.75 -39.32 -44.70
CA LYS A 652 25.09 -40.41 -43.95
C LYS A 652 25.32 -41.75 -44.57
N THR A 653 25.33 -42.78 -43.73
CA THR A 653 25.42 -44.20 -44.15
C THR A 653 24.02 -44.84 -44.23
N GLU A 654 23.03 -44.24 -43.60
CA GLU A 654 21.65 -44.74 -43.57
C GLU A 654 20.82 -44.03 -44.66
N SER A 655 20.02 -44.80 -45.39
CA SER A 655 19.06 -44.29 -46.33
C SER A 655 17.74 -43.93 -45.65
N GLU A 656 17.13 -42.81 -46.02
CA GLU A 656 15.89 -42.30 -45.46
C GLU A 656 14.83 -42.15 -46.57
N THR A 657 13.62 -42.60 -46.28
CA THR A 657 12.49 -42.42 -47.17
C THR A 657 11.99 -40.98 -47.08
N ILE A 658 11.82 -40.34 -48.21
CA ILE A 658 11.28 -38.99 -48.33
C ILE A 658 9.91 -39.00 -48.98
N TYR A 659 9.06 -38.05 -48.60
CA TYR A 659 7.69 -37.93 -49.11
C TYR A 659 7.45 -36.51 -49.60
N THR A 660 6.51 -36.37 -50.55
CA THR A 660 5.92 -35.06 -50.85
C THR A 660 4.59 -34.88 -50.13
N LEU A 661 4.23 -33.64 -49.85
CA LEU A 661 2.98 -33.23 -49.24
C LEU A 661 2.15 -32.49 -50.28
N LEU A 662 1.02 -33.07 -50.69
CA LEU A 662 0.19 -32.60 -51.80
C LEU A 662 -1.11 -31.91 -51.38
N GLY A 663 -1.54 -32.09 -50.12
CA GLY A 663 -2.78 -31.48 -49.66
C GLY A 663 -3.17 -31.90 -48.26
N ARG A 664 -4.27 -31.30 -47.77
CA ARG A 664 -4.87 -31.58 -46.46
C ARG A 664 -5.74 -32.82 -46.51
N GLU A 665 -6.52 -33.07 -45.48
CA GLU A 665 -7.37 -34.24 -45.28
C GLU A 665 -8.41 -34.41 -46.42
N GLU A 666 -8.91 -33.32 -46.98
CA GLU A 666 -9.84 -33.33 -48.09
C GLU A 666 -9.19 -33.97 -49.33
N VAL A 667 -7.95 -33.63 -49.62
CA VAL A 667 -7.18 -34.23 -50.73
C VAL A 667 -6.78 -35.66 -50.39
N ALA A 668 -6.41 -35.94 -49.13
CA ALA A 668 -6.06 -37.29 -48.69
C ALA A 668 -7.24 -38.27 -48.84
N SER A 669 -8.45 -37.78 -48.67
CA SER A 669 -9.71 -38.56 -48.79
C SER A 669 -10.26 -38.62 -50.20
N ASP A 670 -9.71 -37.84 -51.14
CA ASP A 670 -10.15 -37.85 -52.54
C ASP A 670 -9.82 -39.19 -53.20
N ILE A 671 -10.84 -39.82 -53.82
CA ILE A 671 -10.69 -41.12 -54.46
C ILE A 671 -9.62 -41.11 -55.56
N ARG A 672 -9.49 -39.98 -56.28
CA ARG A 672 -8.51 -39.78 -57.33
C ARG A 672 -7.05 -39.81 -56.78
N PHE A 673 -6.88 -39.17 -55.63
CA PHE A 673 -5.56 -39.22 -54.98
C PHE A 673 -5.24 -40.61 -54.42
N GLN A 674 -6.24 -41.31 -53.90
CA GLN A 674 -6.04 -42.67 -53.37
C GLN A 674 -5.69 -43.65 -54.51
N GLU A 675 -6.33 -43.51 -55.67
CA GLU A 675 -5.99 -44.28 -56.86
C GLU A 675 -4.56 -43.97 -57.33
N LEU A 676 -4.23 -42.71 -57.49
CA LEU A 676 -2.86 -42.30 -57.86
C LEU A 676 -1.83 -42.81 -56.85
N ARG A 677 -2.08 -42.73 -55.57
CA ARG A 677 -1.18 -43.23 -54.51
C ARG A 677 -0.97 -44.75 -54.63
N LYS A 678 -1.97 -45.49 -54.96
CA LYS A 678 -1.90 -46.95 -55.15
C LYS A 678 -1.05 -47.30 -56.41
N LEU A 679 -1.32 -46.62 -57.52
CA LEU A 679 -0.55 -46.81 -58.77
C LEU A 679 0.92 -46.43 -58.56
N TRP A 680 1.17 -45.30 -57.92
CA TRP A 680 2.52 -44.84 -57.60
C TRP A 680 3.27 -45.81 -56.66
N SER A 681 2.58 -46.35 -55.65
CA SER A 681 3.17 -47.37 -54.77
C SER A 681 3.59 -48.64 -55.57
N THR A 682 2.80 -49.02 -56.54
CA THR A 682 3.14 -50.12 -57.46
C THR A 682 4.34 -49.77 -58.29
N MET A 683 4.43 -48.57 -58.83
CA MET A 683 5.58 -48.07 -59.59
C MET A 683 6.88 -48.16 -58.75
N ILE A 684 6.88 -47.64 -57.49
CA ILE A 684 8.02 -47.65 -56.58
C ILE A 684 8.41 -49.08 -56.25
N TYR A 685 7.44 -50.00 -56.08
CA TYR A 685 7.72 -51.41 -55.82
C TYR A 685 8.42 -52.06 -57.03
N CYS A 686 7.88 -51.91 -58.27
CA CYS A 686 8.48 -52.42 -59.48
C CYS A 686 9.89 -51.86 -59.72
N TYR A 687 10.07 -50.56 -59.53
CA TYR A 687 11.37 -49.87 -59.62
C TYR A 687 12.42 -50.48 -58.69
N ARG A 688 12.07 -50.68 -57.41
CA ARG A 688 12.99 -51.27 -56.40
C ARG A 688 13.20 -52.76 -56.65
N SER A 689 12.23 -53.47 -57.20
CA SER A 689 12.35 -54.89 -57.57
C SER A 689 13.09 -55.11 -58.90
N ARG A 690 13.50 -54.00 -59.55
CA ARG A 690 14.15 -54.03 -60.88
C ARG A 690 13.26 -54.55 -62.02
N ASP A 691 11.94 -54.49 -61.79
CA ASP A 691 10.95 -54.75 -62.85
C ASP A 691 10.72 -53.43 -63.62
N TRP A 692 11.65 -53.17 -64.57
CA TRP A 692 11.68 -51.94 -65.32
C TRP A 692 10.46 -51.78 -66.26
N GLU A 693 9.95 -52.88 -66.84
CA GLU A 693 8.80 -52.85 -67.70
C GLU A 693 7.53 -52.52 -66.88
N GLY A 694 7.32 -53.24 -65.78
CA GLY A 694 6.19 -52.97 -64.89
C GLY A 694 6.24 -51.55 -64.27
N ALA A 695 7.45 -51.03 -64.00
CA ALA A 695 7.62 -49.65 -63.48
C ALA A 695 7.24 -48.59 -64.55
N LEU A 696 7.60 -48.78 -65.84
CA LEU A 696 7.24 -47.85 -66.92
C LEU A 696 5.74 -47.90 -67.20
N GLU A 697 5.11 -49.10 -67.22
CA GLU A 697 3.66 -49.23 -67.31
C GLU A 697 2.91 -48.54 -66.21
N ALA A 698 3.37 -48.68 -64.95
CA ALA A 698 2.81 -48.01 -63.78
C ALA A 698 2.95 -46.49 -63.88
N ILE A 699 4.05 -45.94 -64.45
CA ILE A 699 4.20 -44.48 -64.65
C ILE A 699 3.15 -43.96 -65.64
N GLU A 700 2.88 -44.67 -66.73
CA GLU A 700 1.88 -44.26 -67.72
C GLU A 700 0.46 -44.28 -67.12
N LEU A 701 0.16 -45.26 -66.28
CA LEU A 701 -1.10 -45.28 -65.51
C LEU A 701 -1.15 -44.08 -64.53
N CYS A 702 -0.05 -43.76 -63.84
CA CYS A 702 0.03 -42.59 -62.96
C CYS A 702 -0.17 -41.28 -63.75
N ARG A 703 0.40 -41.13 -64.95
CA ARG A 703 0.17 -39.95 -65.81
C ARG A 703 -1.33 -39.78 -66.17
N SER A 704 -1.98 -40.89 -66.46
CA SER A 704 -3.44 -40.87 -66.77
C SER A 704 -4.31 -40.54 -65.56
N ALA A 705 -3.83 -40.86 -64.35
CA ALA A 705 -4.54 -40.62 -63.07
C ALA A 705 -4.12 -39.32 -62.36
N GLU A 706 -3.22 -38.50 -62.92
CA GLU A 706 -2.60 -37.36 -62.24
C GLU A 706 -3.59 -36.24 -61.80
N HIS A 707 -4.64 -36.00 -62.56
CA HIS A 707 -5.70 -35.04 -62.26
C HIS A 707 -5.25 -33.68 -61.64
N ASN A 708 -4.17 -33.09 -62.16
CA ASN A 708 -3.61 -31.79 -61.73
C ASN A 708 -2.92 -31.78 -60.37
N PHE A 709 -2.39 -32.89 -59.87
CA PHE A 709 -1.55 -32.88 -58.64
C PHE A 709 -0.14 -32.31 -58.88
N GLY A 710 0.23 -31.99 -60.15
CA GLY A 710 1.49 -31.32 -60.51
C GLY A 710 2.70 -32.23 -60.45
N LEU A 711 2.57 -33.53 -60.68
CA LEU A 711 3.62 -34.54 -60.54
C LEU A 711 4.34 -34.91 -61.86
N GLY A 712 4.03 -34.21 -62.94
CA GLY A 712 4.59 -34.51 -64.28
C GLY A 712 6.13 -34.61 -64.26
N MET A 713 6.86 -33.67 -63.64
CA MET A 713 8.29 -33.70 -63.52
C MET A 713 8.82 -34.90 -62.70
N LEU A 714 8.08 -35.37 -61.70
CA LEU A 714 8.40 -36.56 -60.93
C LEU A 714 8.34 -37.79 -61.80
N PHE A 715 7.31 -37.93 -62.63
CA PHE A 715 7.14 -39.03 -63.53
C PHE A 715 8.25 -39.03 -64.62
N ASP A 716 8.58 -37.86 -65.18
CA ASP A 716 9.67 -37.70 -66.11
C ASP A 716 11.02 -38.08 -65.54
N LEU A 717 11.27 -37.73 -64.28
CA LEU A 717 12.46 -38.08 -63.55
C LEU A 717 12.62 -39.61 -63.45
N TYR A 718 11.57 -40.29 -63.00
CA TYR A 718 11.62 -41.75 -62.87
C TYR A 718 11.67 -42.45 -64.23
N TRP A 719 10.93 -41.94 -65.17
CA TRP A 719 11.01 -42.44 -66.55
C TRP A 719 12.43 -42.42 -67.08
N THR A 720 13.09 -41.30 -66.97
CA THR A 720 14.50 -41.11 -67.39
C THR A 720 15.45 -42.03 -66.62
N ARG A 721 15.27 -42.19 -65.31
CA ARG A 721 16.08 -43.09 -64.50
C ARG A 721 15.92 -44.56 -64.90
N ILE A 722 14.69 -44.99 -65.12
CA ILE A 722 14.38 -46.36 -65.52
C ILE A 722 15.00 -46.66 -66.90
N GLN A 723 14.85 -45.76 -67.86
CA GLN A 723 15.49 -45.92 -69.17
C GLN A 723 17.06 -46.04 -69.05
N ALA A 724 17.63 -45.20 -68.18
CA ALA A 724 19.11 -45.31 -67.94
C ALA A 724 19.49 -46.67 -67.32
N PHE A 725 18.67 -47.21 -66.41
CA PHE A 725 18.92 -48.52 -65.78
C PHE A 725 18.63 -49.71 -66.73
N GLN A 726 17.73 -49.54 -67.68
CA GLN A 726 17.54 -50.49 -68.76
C GLN A 726 18.76 -50.53 -69.67
N ALA A 727 19.39 -49.38 -69.97
CA ALA A 727 20.57 -49.27 -70.79
C ALA A 727 21.84 -49.73 -70.04
N SER A 728 21.95 -49.48 -68.75
CA SER A 728 23.10 -49.85 -67.89
C SER A 728 22.58 -50.26 -66.51
N ALA A 729 22.41 -51.55 -66.26
CA ALA A 729 21.83 -52.07 -64.99
C ALA A 729 22.62 -51.62 -63.79
N PRO A 730 21.94 -51.22 -62.68
CA PRO A 730 22.60 -50.87 -61.47
C PRO A 730 23.37 -52.07 -60.85
N PRO A 731 24.34 -51.84 -59.93
CA PRO A 731 25.13 -52.89 -59.29
C PRO A 731 24.22 -53.95 -58.63
N ALA A 732 24.73 -55.20 -58.49
CA ALA A 732 23.88 -56.30 -57.96
C ALA A 732 23.41 -56.09 -56.53
N ASP A 733 24.10 -55.33 -55.78
CA ASP A 733 23.80 -54.91 -54.36
C ASP A 733 22.98 -53.63 -54.28
N TRP A 734 22.51 -53.03 -55.37
CA TRP A 734 21.70 -51.84 -55.36
C TRP A 734 20.31 -52.14 -54.73
N THR A 735 20.00 -51.36 -53.68
CA THR A 735 18.83 -51.53 -52.81
C THR A 735 17.68 -50.57 -53.15
N GLY A 736 17.72 -49.93 -54.29
CA GLY A 736 16.72 -48.90 -54.65
C GLY A 736 17.06 -47.49 -54.12
N VAL A 737 18.23 -47.31 -53.52
CA VAL A 737 18.65 -46.04 -52.92
C VAL A 737 19.21 -45.13 -54.00
N PHE A 738 18.74 -43.88 -54.00
CA PHE A 738 19.31 -42.80 -54.81
C PHE A 738 20.34 -42.01 -54.01
N VAL A 739 21.59 -41.91 -54.49
CA VAL A 739 22.63 -41.09 -53.89
C VAL A 739 22.59 -39.71 -54.51
N ALA A 740 22.22 -38.69 -53.70
CA ALA A 740 22.23 -37.32 -54.15
C ALA A 740 23.67 -36.74 -54.20
N GLU A 741 24.22 -36.61 -55.42
CA GLU A 741 25.59 -36.11 -55.61
C GLU A 741 25.75 -34.61 -55.55
N THR A 742 24.67 -33.83 -55.68
CA THR A 742 24.65 -32.37 -55.65
C THR A 742 24.28 -31.78 -54.29
N LYS A 743 24.96 -30.64 -53.95
CA LYS A 743 24.64 -29.83 -52.78
C LYS A 743 23.29 -29.15 -52.89
#